data_2dac980d5baf68ef6b63a203bc3f0519
#
_entry.id   2dac980d5baf68ef6b63a203bc3f0519
#
_cell.length_a   1.000
_cell.length_b   1.000
_cell.length_c   1.000
_cell.angle_alpha   90.00
_cell.angle_beta   90.00
_cell.angle_gamma   90.00
#
_symmetry.space_group_name_H-M   'P 1'
#
loop_
_entity.id
_entity.type
_entity.pdbx_description
1 polymer ?
#
loop_
_entity_poly.entity_id
_entity_poly.type
_entity_poly.pdbx_seq_one_letter_code
_entity_poly.pdbx_strand_id
1 'polypeptide(L)'
;MGGSQQSRHTAGGTDGGHGANPYFITSVKPGVQAMKNQRQLYRKMDKEMTLVDTFWEGKKSLMKDFESFKLLDQHAIKTPSHLKGDMTRLVEHLIEPAKNATQKYRVLFRWIAENIAYDVVGLQAGAGVSTAQEALQTGVAVCGGYVDLLKRFCEIAELQFDSVNGYDKGANYYVGHDNLDSCSHAWGLIYLGGKPFYCDPTWAAGNVSKLTNTYSKEWREHWFLAEPNHFENTHLPNDQSETTSRQKDQSLESWNLSPKIGPMMYVMKVSLTQREGVLHANEKNEIDINLKMEVLGSIQHFLTSKSTHFREDIGYQVMHYWKDNKITLHVRLPGPGTYKLDVYATKTLNASTASEGSEMHDKLVTYTIIGQSAKINTPLNKRRFGSLPTDVLKGFACVSHTKPIIETSTERVVIEYSCPKDGDLLAKLSTENQPTVALKNRMYHERLKGKHAFHIHLPRAGWYYVYFHNDPKSGQYTQFAVFMIHFTGQSSDTNPVFPEGIKWSPLGIYYESNVKCVSHKSSYIRLSKGEGSLAITRPFQSNCPLKFTLNNINSDKLQKSSQLIFAHSNVGKNDLEKSNVSLRIDEAGFYVLHLFIRQTLAMRWLVVCSKGYDGDLFPPSDDSWGPSWDDFKALDLSMPCDAMVNIPNGQHTLKLALGKKKNLTIIGKLVEANGRENLSYQKAVRVDDSDSKFRDIVINLPDEVNEACLELYGGDKSKGNSFPRIGKWLLIRK
;
A
#
# COMPACT_ATOMS: atom_id res chain seq x y z
N MET A 1 52.63 -47.79 1.47
CA MET A 1 53.63 -47.29 0.52
C MET A 1 52.84 -46.45 -0.46
N GLY A 2 52.88 -45.24 -0.40
CA GLY A 2 53.62 -44.24 -1.09
C GLY A 2 52.71 -43.73 -2.21
N GLY A 3 52.46 -42.55 -2.43
CA GLY A 3 53.01 -41.27 -2.24
C GLY A 3 52.33 -40.30 -3.18
N SER A 4 52.12 -39.15 -2.70
CA SER A 4 51.84 -37.86 -3.33
C SER A 4 52.16 -37.67 -4.80
N GLN A 5 51.34 -36.90 -5.52
CA GLN A 5 51.82 -35.66 -6.14
C GLN A 5 50.71 -34.78 -6.71
N GLN A 6 50.85 -33.50 -6.43
CA GLN A 6 50.12 -32.39 -7.04
C GLN A 6 50.45 -32.23 -8.51
N SER A 7 49.51 -31.85 -9.34
CA SER A 7 49.81 -31.05 -10.50
C SER A 7 48.71 -29.97 -10.73
N ARG A 8 49.14 -28.72 -10.66
CA ARG A 8 48.45 -27.55 -11.15
C ARG A 8 48.30 -27.62 -12.67
N HIS A 9 47.11 -27.40 -13.19
CA HIS A 9 46.98 -26.85 -14.52
C HIS A 9 45.95 -25.71 -14.48
N THR A 10 46.46 -24.55 -14.78
CA THR A 10 45.74 -23.34 -15.16
C THR A 10 45.17 -23.53 -16.56
N ALA A 11 43.89 -23.26 -16.73
CA ALA A 11 43.33 -22.88 -18.02
C ALA A 11 42.01 -22.17 -17.80
N GLY A 12 41.97 -20.93 -18.11
CA GLY A 12 41.13 -20.17 -18.97
C GLY A 12 39.64 -20.25 -18.65
N GLY A 13 39.16 -19.40 -17.70
CA GLY A 13 37.75 -19.16 -17.50
C GLY A 13 37.19 -18.26 -18.57
N THR A 14 36.08 -18.64 -19.14
CA THR A 14 35.16 -17.70 -19.76
C THR A 14 34.14 -17.34 -18.70
N ASP A 15 34.26 -16.15 -18.21
CA ASP A 15 33.32 -15.46 -17.34
C ASP A 15 31.96 -15.36 -18.05
N GLY A 16 31.07 -16.28 -17.72
CA GLY A 16 29.63 -16.10 -17.90
C GLY A 16 29.09 -15.31 -16.73
N GLY A 17 29.36 -13.99 -16.73
CA GLY A 17 28.83 -13.08 -15.75
C GLY A 17 27.31 -13.13 -15.76
N HIS A 18 26.70 -13.86 -14.84
CA HIS A 18 25.35 -13.59 -14.41
C HIS A 18 25.39 -12.23 -13.71
N GLY A 19 25.21 -11.17 -14.49
CA GLY A 19 24.98 -9.84 -14.00
C GLY A 19 23.82 -9.89 -13.02
N ALA A 20 24.14 -9.80 -11.74
CA ALA A 20 23.16 -9.60 -10.69
C ALA A 20 22.33 -8.38 -11.10
N ASN A 21 21.05 -8.60 -11.40
CA ASN A 21 20.11 -7.55 -11.76
C ASN A 21 20.12 -6.50 -10.61
N PRO A 22 20.67 -5.30 -10.79
CA PRO A 22 20.86 -4.32 -9.72
C PRO A 22 19.53 -3.81 -9.13
N TYR A 23 18.40 -4.33 -9.59
CA TYR A 23 17.06 -4.00 -9.13
C TYR A 23 16.39 -5.12 -8.32
N PHE A 24 17.02 -6.24 -8.10
CA PHE A 24 16.59 -7.17 -7.05
C PHE A 24 17.08 -6.63 -5.72
N ILE A 25 16.27 -5.85 -5.04
CA ILE A 25 16.41 -5.64 -3.60
C ILE A 25 16.01 -6.99 -2.97
N THR A 26 16.98 -7.90 -2.88
CA THR A 26 16.92 -9.02 -1.96
C THR A 26 16.66 -8.42 -0.59
N SER A 27 15.58 -8.84 0.07
CA SER A 27 15.20 -8.55 1.46
C SER A 27 16.04 -7.45 2.13
N VAL A 28 15.69 -6.21 1.89
CA VAL A 28 16.30 -5.08 2.63
C VAL A 28 15.80 -5.23 4.06
N LYS A 29 16.68 -5.55 5.00
CA LYS A 29 16.36 -5.59 6.42
C LYS A 29 15.77 -4.23 6.82
N PRO A 30 14.63 -4.17 7.51
CA PRO A 30 14.07 -2.90 7.97
C PRO A 30 15.13 -2.10 8.75
N GLY A 31 15.25 -0.81 8.49
CA GLY A 31 16.18 0.05 9.24
C GLY A 31 15.85 0.05 10.73
N VAL A 32 16.85 0.29 11.56
CA VAL A 32 16.72 0.25 13.02
C VAL A 32 15.56 1.10 13.54
N GLN A 33 15.27 2.24 12.89
CA GLN A 33 14.17 3.10 13.28
C GLN A 33 12.80 2.55 12.80
N ALA A 34 12.74 1.93 11.62
CA ALA A 34 11.55 1.23 11.14
C ALA A 34 11.25 0.03 12.04
N MET A 35 12.27 -0.73 12.43
CA MET A 35 12.14 -1.80 13.41
C MET A 35 11.70 -1.30 14.79
N LYS A 36 12.22 -0.15 15.26
CA LYS A 36 11.80 0.45 16.53
C LYS A 36 10.33 0.92 16.47
N ASN A 37 9.92 1.58 15.39
CA ASN A 37 8.55 2.04 15.22
C ASN A 37 7.58 0.86 15.07
N GLN A 38 7.99 -0.16 14.34
CA GLN A 38 7.27 -1.41 14.18
C GLN A 38 7.16 -2.15 15.53
N ARG A 39 8.27 -2.28 16.28
CA ARG A 39 8.27 -2.84 17.64
C ARG A 39 7.44 -2.04 18.62
N GLN A 40 7.35 -0.71 18.50
CA GLN A 40 6.45 0.10 19.33
C GLN A 40 4.97 -0.15 18.99
N LEU A 41 4.64 -0.29 17.70
CA LEU A 41 3.30 -0.64 17.27
C LEU A 41 2.91 -2.04 17.77
N TYR A 42 3.80 -3.02 17.63
CA TYR A 42 3.60 -4.38 18.12
C TYR A 42 3.47 -4.43 19.66
N ARG A 43 4.33 -3.71 20.39
CA ARG A 43 4.22 -3.61 21.85
C ARG A 43 2.93 -2.95 22.30
N LYS A 44 2.37 -2.04 21.51
CA LYS A 44 1.06 -1.46 21.78
C LYS A 44 -0.05 -2.48 21.55
N MET A 45 0.00 -3.24 20.45
CA MET A 45 -0.96 -4.33 20.17
C MET A 45 -0.81 -5.49 21.17
N ASP A 46 0.42 -5.90 21.51
CA ASP A 46 0.69 -6.95 22.50
C ASP A 46 0.31 -6.52 23.92
N LYS A 47 0.38 -5.23 24.26
CA LYS A 47 -0.12 -4.71 25.54
C LYS A 47 -1.65 -4.68 25.59
N GLU A 48 -2.32 -4.54 24.45
CA GLU A 48 -3.79 -4.48 24.39
C GLU A 48 -4.44 -5.86 24.42
N MET A 49 -3.69 -6.95 24.17
CA MET A 49 -4.24 -8.31 24.17
C MET A 49 -3.23 -9.37 24.62
N THR A 50 -3.39 -9.82 25.83
CA THR A 50 -2.64 -10.97 26.36
C THR A 50 -3.25 -12.29 25.86
N LEU A 51 -2.55 -13.44 26.06
CA LEU A 51 -3.13 -14.76 25.76
C LEU A 51 -4.45 -14.98 26.50
N VAL A 52 -4.55 -14.48 27.74
CA VAL A 52 -5.76 -14.59 28.57
C VAL A 52 -6.93 -13.82 27.96
N ASP A 53 -6.68 -12.68 27.29
CA ASP A 53 -7.73 -11.90 26.64
C ASP A 53 -8.35 -12.65 25.44
N THR A 54 -7.67 -13.66 24.93
CA THR A 54 -8.19 -14.53 23.86
C THR A 54 -9.04 -15.67 24.38
N PHE A 55 -9.09 -15.89 25.69
CA PHE A 55 -9.89 -16.91 26.29
C PHE A 55 -11.36 -16.51 26.27
N TRP A 56 -12.25 -17.47 26.01
CA TRP A 56 -13.68 -17.27 26.23
C TRP A 56 -14.01 -17.14 27.71
N GLU A 57 -15.14 -16.54 28.06
CA GLU A 57 -15.47 -16.16 29.44
C GLU A 57 -15.49 -17.34 30.41
N GLY A 58 -15.94 -18.54 29.97
CA GLY A 58 -15.90 -19.76 30.78
C GLY A 58 -14.45 -20.13 31.16
N LYS A 59 -13.52 -20.10 30.25
CA LYS A 59 -12.09 -20.36 30.48
C LYS A 59 -11.48 -19.32 31.41
N LYS A 60 -11.76 -18.03 31.17
CA LYS A 60 -11.30 -16.95 32.05
C LYS A 60 -11.77 -17.13 33.49
N SER A 61 -13.03 -17.52 33.68
CA SER A 61 -13.57 -17.74 35.00
C SER A 61 -12.93 -18.89 35.73
N LEU A 62 -12.52 -19.95 35.02
CA LEU A 62 -11.89 -21.16 35.57
C LEU A 62 -10.37 -20.99 35.79
N MET A 63 -9.72 -20.12 35.03
CA MET A 63 -8.28 -19.86 35.04
C MET A 63 -7.95 -18.44 35.49
N LYS A 64 -8.67 -17.89 36.47
CA LYS A 64 -8.50 -16.50 36.96
C LYS A 64 -7.07 -16.15 37.36
N ASP A 65 -6.36 -17.06 38.02
CA ASP A 65 -4.95 -16.91 38.38
C ASP A 65 -4.07 -17.62 37.35
N PHE A 66 -3.92 -17.02 36.21
CA PHE A 66 -3.16 -17.58 35.07
C PHE A 66 -1.68 -17.81 35.41
N GLU A 67 -1.08 -17.01 36.30
CA GLU A 67 0.31 -17.20 36.71
C GLU A 67 0.53 -18.51 37.46
N SER A 68 -0.45 -18.95 38.30
CA SER A 68 -0.38 -20.25 38.92
C SER A 68 -0.41 -21.39 37.90
N PHE A 69 -1.15 -21.24 36.79
CA PHE A 69 -1.19 -22.25 35.72
C PHE A 69 0.13 -22.32 34.97
N LYS A 70 0.86 -21.20 34.78
CA LYS A 70 2.21 -21.23 34.23
C LYS A 70 3.22 -22.00 35.08
N LEU A 71 3.09 -21.90 36.41
CA LEU A 71 3.92 -22.67 37.31
C LEU A 71 3.62 -24.18 37.23
N LEU A 72 2.35 -24.55 37.11
CA LEU A 72 1.93 -25.93 36.86
C LEU A 72 2.43 -26.47 35.51
N ASP A 73 2.39 -25.65 34.47
CA ASP A 73 2.95 -26.01 33.17
C ASP A 73 4.46 -26.29 33.26
N GLN A 74 5.19 -25.45 34.01
CA GLN A 74 6.62 -25.66 34.23
C GLN A 74 6.90 -26.94 35.04
N HIS A 75 6.05 -27.25 36.05
CA HIS A 75 6.16 -28.46 36.81
C HIS A 75 5.93 -29.70 35.90
N ALA A 76 4.88 -29.69 35.10
CA ALA A 76 4.61 -30.74 34.11
C ALA A 76 5.78 -30.96 33.12
N ILE A 77 6.33 -29.90 32.58
CA ILE A 77 7.45 -29.95 31.62
C ILE A 77 8.75 -30.49 32.26
N LYS A 78 8.99 -30.14 33.53
CA LYS A 78 10.22 -30.52 34.27
C LYS A 78 10.10 -31.86 35.01
N THR A 79 8.99 -32.58 34.82
CA THR A 79 8.78 -33.89 35.46
C THR A 79 9.93 -34.86 35.20
N PRO A 80 10.51 -35.50 36.22
CA PRO A 80 11.65 -36.41 36.04
C PRO A 80 11.27 -37.62 35.18
N SER A 81 12.12 -37.95 34.21
CA SER A 81 11.86 -39.00 33.22
C SER A 81 11.71 -40.40 33.83
N HIS A 82 12.33 -40.69 34.97
CA HIS A 82 12.23 -41.99 35.65
C HIS A 82 10.82 -42.30 36.17
N LEU A 83 9.99 -41.27 36.35
CA LEU A 83 8.59 -41.46 36.78
C LEU A 83 7.71 -42.07 35.70
N LYS A 84 8.13 -42.03 34.43
CA LYS A 84 7.39 -42.65 33.32
C LYS A 84 7.25 -44.16 33.44
N GLY A 85 8.07 -44.82 34.24
CA GLY A 85 7.96 -46.25 34.49
C GLY A 85 6.81 -46.69 35.43
N ASP A 86 6.20 -45.73 36.16
CA ASP A 86 5.10 -45.98 37.09
C ASP A 86 4.03 -44.89 36.93
N MET A 87 2.93 -45.25 36.31
CA MET A 87 1.85 -44.31 36.00
C MET A 87 1.24 -43.68 37.26
N THR A 88 1.10 -44.44 38.34
CA THR A 88 0.51 -43.96 39.58
C THR A 88 1.41 -42.90 40.21
N ARG A 89 2.70 -43.21 40.40
CA ARG A 89 3.68 -42.25 40.91
C ARG A 89 3.84 -41.00 40.04
N LEU A 90 3.75 -41.17 38.74
CA LEU A 90 3.79 -40.06 37.81
C LEU A 90 2.61 -39.09 38.04
N VAL A 91 1.38 -39.62 38.10
CA VAL A 91 0.19 -38.83 38.34
C VAL A 91 0.21 -38.16 39.71
N GLU A 92 0.58 -38.89 40.77
CA GLU A 92 0.73 -38.33 42.11
C GLU A 92 1.71 -37.14 42.11
N HIS A 93 2.88 -37.30 41.51
CA HIS A 93 3.86 -36.19 41.36
C HIS A 93 3.25 -35.02 40.60
N LEU A 94 2.57 -35.25 39.47
CA LEU A 94 2.01 -34.19 38.66
C LEU A 94 0.97 -33.36 39.39
N ILE A 95 0.08 -34.00 40.16
CA ILE A 95 -1.03 -33.30 40.84
C ILE A 95 -0.63 -32.70 42.20
N GLU A 96 0.56 -32.99 42.74
CA GLU A 96 1.04 -32.50 44.04
C GLU A 96 0.87 -30.99 44.23
N PRO A 97 1.28 -30.11 43.26
CA PRO A 97 1.13 -28.68 43.42
C PRO A 97 -0.25 -28.13 43.07
N ALA A 98 -1.16 -28.99 42.60
CA ALA A 98 -2.50 -28.56 42.15
C ALA A 98 -3.48 -28.40 43.32
N LYS A 99 -4.15 -27.26 43.42
CA LYS A 99 -5.04 -26.87 44.51
C LYS A 99 -6.52 -27.18 44.24
N ASN A 100 -6.90 -27.48 43.04
CA ASN A 100 -8.28 -27.73 42.62
C ASN A 100 -8.34 -28.59 41.37
N ALA A 101 -9.54 -29.06 41.01
CA ALA A 101 -9.75 -29.92 39.85
C ALA A 101 -9.27 -29.31 38.52
N THR A 102 -9.49 -28.00 38.30
CA THR A 102 -9.01 -27.32 37.07
C THR A 102 -7.48 -27.38 36.94
N GLN A 103 -6.78 -27.21 38.05
CA GLN A 103 -5.31 -27.28 38.10
C GLN A 103 -4.82 -28.72 37.95
N LYS A 104 -5.51 -29.72 38.54
CA LYS A 104 -5.20 -31.15 38.32
C LYS A 104 -5.33 -31.51 36.83
N TYR A 105 -6.46 -31.19 36.17
CA TYR A 105 -6.63 -31.43 34.75
C TYR A 105 -5.53 -30.71 33.92
N ARG A 106 -5.18 -29.49 34.28
CA ARG A 106 -4.15 -28.70 33.53
C ARG A 106 -2.81 -29.40 33.54
N VAL A 107 -2.32 -29.80 34.68
CA VAL A 107 -0.99 -30.38 34.82
C VAL A 107 -0.91 -31.74 34.12
N LEU A 108 -1.93 -32.56 34.19
CA LEU A 108 -2.03 -33.86 33.50
C LEU A 108 -2.05 -33.67 31.99
N PHE A 109 -2.91 -32.78 31.51
CA PHE A 109 -3.07 -32.46 30.09
C PHE A 109 -1.78 -31.86 29.52
N ARG A 110 -1.15 -30.95 30.25
CA ARG A 110 0.10 -30.29 29.81
C ARG A 110 1.24 -31.28 29.71
N TRP A 111 1.33 -32.23 30.67
CA TRP A 111 2.36 -33.26 30.64
C TRP A 111 2.20 -34.16 29.40
N ILE A 112 0.99 -34.61 29.08
CA ILE A 112 0.70 -35.45 27.93
C ILE A 112 1.12 -34.70 26.62
N ALA A 113 0.65 -33.48 26.48
CA ALA A 113 0.98 -32.67 25.28
C ALA A 113 2.49 -32.41 25.12
N GLU A 114 3.28 -32.42 26.24
CA GLU A 114 4.72 -32.27 26.21
C GLU A 114 5.47 -33.57 25.91
N ASN A 115 4.98 -34.68 26.42
CA ASN A 115 5.77 -35.93 26.50
C ASN A 115 5.36 -36.97 25.46
N ILE A 116 4.22 -36.82 24.80
CA ILE A 116 3.72 -37.72 23.76
C ILE A 116 3.78 -37.04 22.42
N ALA A 117 4.40 -37.69 21.44
CA ALA A 117 4.43 -37.25 20.03
C ALA A 117 3.35 -37.99 19.22
N TYR A 118 2.88 -37.38 18.13
CA TYR A 118 1.92 -38.07 17.26
C TYR A 118 2.57 -39.19 16.47
N ASP A 119 1.99 -40.39 16.52
CA ASP A 119 2.49 -41.59 15.84
C ASP A 119 2.08 -41.62 14.37
N VAL A 120 2.76 -40.81 13.57
CA VAL A 120 2.51 -40.74 12.12
C VAL A 120 2.83 -42.05 11.43
N VAL A 121 3.91 -42.72 11.86
CA VAL A 121 4.41 -43.96 11.23
C VAL A 121 3.45 -45.12 11.52
N GLY A 122 3.06 -45.28 12.79
CA GLY A 122 2.11 -46.30 13.19
C GLY A 122 0.74 -46.10 12.53
N LEU A 123 0.27 -44.86 12.45
CA LEU A 123 -1.00 -44.53 11.78
C LEU A 123 -0.98 -44.96 10.31
N GLN A 124 0.12 -44.69 9.57
CA GLN A 124 0.27 -45.05 8.18
C GLN A 124 0.37 -46.57 7.96
N ALA A 125 0.93 -47.27 8.94
CA ALA A 125 1.03 -48.75 8.93
C ALA A 125 -0.28 -49.44 9.42
N GLY A 126 -1.30 -48.68 9.83
CA GLY A 126 -2.52 -49.25 10.42
C GLY A 126 -2.31 -49.85 11.83
N ALA A 127 -1.20 -49.53 12.49
CA ALA A 127 -0.76 -50.06 13.77
C ALA A 127 -0.40 -48.94 14.77
N GLY A 128 -1.11 -47.81 14.69
CA GLY A 128 -0.86 -46.67 15.57
C GLY A 128 -1.10 -46.96 17.04
N VAL A 129 -0.21 -46.47 17.89
CA VAL A 129 -0.29 -46.67 19.37
C VAL A 129 -1.57 -46.01 19.93
N SER A 130 -2.47 -46.83 20.48
CA SER A 130 -3.79 -46.39 20.90
C SER A 130 -4.12 -46.66 22.39
N THR A 131 -3.21 -47.29 23.15
CA THR A 131 -3.39 -47.55 24.55
C THR A 131 -2.54 -46.67 25.46
N ALA A 132 -3.02 -46.38 26.67
CA ALA A 132 -2.31 -45.58 27.65
C ALA A 132 -0.95 -46.15 28.04
N GLN A 133 -0.87 -47.46 28.21
CA GLN A 133 0.37 -48.15 28.60
C GLN A 133 1.44 -48.06 27.53
N GLU A 134 1.07 -48.32 26.28
CA GLU A 134 2.01 -48.22 25.14
C GLU A 134 2.42 -46.77 24.91
N ALA A 135 1.47 -45.82 24.97
CA ALA A 135 1.76 -44.39 24.81
C ALA A 135 2.77 -43.88 25.84
N LEU A 136 2.60 -44.31 27.12
CA LEU A 136 3.52 -43.97 28.20
C LEU A 136 4.92 -44.57 28.00
N GLN A 137 4.99 -45.82 27.54
CA GLN A 137 6.26 -46.54 27.28
C GLN A 137 7.05 -46.01 26.07
N THR A 138 6.32 -45.78 24.98
CA THR A 138 6.96 -45.39 23.68
C THR A 138 7.13 -43.91 23.52
N GLY A 139 6.33 -43.08 24.20
CA GLY A 139 6.29 -41.64 24.03
C GLY A 139 5.63 -41.18 22.72
N VAL A 140 4.91 -42.09 22.03
CA VAL A 140 4.13 -41.78 20.83
C VAL A 140 2.71 -42.33 20.97
N ALA A 141 1.73 -41.68 20.32
CA ALA A 141 0.36 -42.18 20.25
C ALA A 141 -0.41 -41.59 19.06
N VAL A 142 -1.44 -42.32 18.61
CA VAL A 142 -2.54 -41.74 17.80
C VAL A 142 -3.59 -41.14 18.76
N CYS A 143 -4.61 -40.44 18.21
CA CYS A 143 -5.63 -39.75 19.02
C CYS A 143 -6.24 -40.63 20.13
N GLY A 144 -6.57 -41.86 19.83
CA GLY A 144 -7.06 -42.82 20.82
C GLY A 144 -6.11 -43.03 21.99
N GLY A 145 -4.82 -43.16 21.77
CA GLY A 145 -3.82 -43.33 22.82
C GLY A 145 -3.62 -42.08 23.68
N TYR A 146 -3.69 -40.86 23.09
CA TYR A 146 -3.70 -39.61 23.85
C TYR A 146 -4.90 -39.54 24.82
N VAL A 147 -6.08 -39.90 24.32
CA VAL A 147 -7.31 -39.84 25.08
C VAL A 147 -7.34 -40.93 26.17
N ASP A 148 -6.91 -42.17 25.86
CA ASP A 148 -6.85 -43.27 26.83
C ASP A 148 -5.82 -42.93 27.93
N LEU A 149 -4.67 -42.34 27.59
CA LEU A 149 -3.69 -41.92 28.58
C LEU A 149 -4.25 -40.83 29.51
N LEU A 150 -4.94 -39.83 28.97
CA LEU A 150 -5.56 -38.78 29.78
C LEU A 150 -6.67 -39.35 30.67
N LYS A 151 -7.47 -40.31 30.16
CA LYS A 151 -8.50 -41.00 30.92
C LYS A 151 -7.89 -41.74 32.11
N ARG A 152 -6.84 -42.53 31.88
CA ARG A 152 -6.13 -43.25 32.97
C ARG A 152 -5.50 -42.30 33.99
N PHE A 153 -4.95 -41.20 33.58
CA PHE A 153 -4.44 -40.17 34.49
C PHE A 153 -5.55 -39.55 35.32
N CYS A 154 -6.70 -39.27 34.71
CA CYS A 154 -7.89 -38.77 35.45
C CYS A 154 -8.44 -39.78 36.45
N GLU A 155 -8.49 -41.07 36.06
CA GLU A 155 -8.94 -42.16 36.98
C GLU A 155 -8.04 -42.22 38.24
N ILE A 156 -6.71 -42.17 38.10
CA ILE A 156 -5.76 -42.16 39.21
C ILE A 156 -5.89 -40.87 40.06
N ALA A 157 -6.13 -39.73 39.40
CA ALA A 157 -6.30 -38.45 40.07
C ALA A 157 -7.68 -38.21 40.68
N GLU A 158 -8.60 -39.21 40.59
CA GLU A 158 -10.01 -39.13 41.01
C GLU A 158 -10.78 -38.00 40.34
N LEU A 159 -10.55 -37.84 39.02
CA LEU A 159 -11.25 -36.86 38.20
C LEU A 159 -12.18 -37.53 37.21
N GLN A 160 -13.37 -36.94 37.00
CA GLN A 160 -14.33 -37.43 36.01
C GLN A 160 -13.87 -37.09 34.58
N PHE A 161 -13.85 -38.08 33.68
CA PHE A 161 -13.45 -37.92 32.30
C PHE A 161 -14.22 -38.84 31.37
N ASP A 162 -14.75 -38.31 30.27
CA ASP A 162 -15.38 -39.10 29.22
C ASP A 162 -14.59 -38.99 27.92
N SER A 163 -14.40 -40.12 27.24
CA SER A 163 -13.80 -40.21 25.90
C SER A 163 -14.89 -40.06 24.85
N VAL A 164 -14.74 -39.19 23.92
CA VAL A 164 -15.66 -38.96 22.80
C VAL A 164 -15.01 -39.35 21.48
N ASN A 165 -15.79 -40.07 20.66
CA ASN A 165 -15.38 -40.43 19.29
C ASN A 165 -16.29 -39.73 18.28
N GLY A 166 -15.73 -39.31 17.17
CA GLY A 166 -16.47 -38.64 16.11
C GLY A 166 -15.62 -38.27 14.91
N TYR A 167 -16.07 -37.28 14.23
CA TYR A 167 -15.39 -36.75 13.02
C TYR A 167 -14.62 -35.48 13.36
N ASP A 168 -13.45 -35.29 12.70
CA ASP A 168 -12.67 -34.07 12.81
C ASP A 168 -12.45 -33.38 11.46
N LYS A 169 -12.30 -32.06 11.49
CA LYS A 169 -11.79 -31.27 10.37
C LYS A 169 -10.27 -31.14 10.48
N GLY A 170 -9.55 -32.25 10.63
CA GLY A 170 -8.11 -32.32 10.85
C GLY A 170 -7.26 -32.08 9.61
N ALA A 171 -6.08 -32.70 9.58
CA ALA A 171 -5.10 -32.51 8.52
C ALA A 171 -5.57 -33.08 7.16
N ASN A 172 -6.32 -34.18 7.15
CA ASN A 172 -6.80 -34.81 5.91
C ASN A 172 -8.10 -34.23 5.38
N TYR A 173 -8.75 -33.38 6.15
CA TYR A 173 -10.05 -32.81 5.82
C TYR A 173 -9.94 -31.66 4.81
N TYR A 174 -10.89 -31.58 3.90
CA TYR A 174 -11.25 -30.39 3.13
C TYR A 174 -12.78 -30.22 3.20
N VAL A 175 -13.28 -29.01 3.07
CA VAL A 175 -14.72 -28.73 3.22
C VAL A 175 -15.50 -29.41 2.11
N GLY A 176 -16.57 -30.15 2.46
CA GLY A 176 -17.30 -31.00 1.53
C GLY A 176 -16.52 -32.28 1.18
N HIS A 177 -15.83 -32.88 2.18
CA HIS A 177 -15.04 -34.09 2.03
C HIS A 177 -15.90 -35.27 1.57
N ASP A 178 -15.41 -36.01 0.57
CA ASP A 178 -16.18 -37.13 -0.07
C ASP A 178 -16.25 -38.37 0.82
N ASN A 179 -15.24 -38.61 1.65
CA ASN A 179 -15.15 -39.77 2.54
C ASN A 179 -14.79 -39.34 3.96
N LEU A 180 -15.80 -39.15 4.80
CA LEU A 180 -15.63 -38.71 6.18
C LEU A 180 -15.10 -39.80 7.13
N ASP A 181 -15.20 -41.09 6.77
CA ASP A 181 -14.65 -42.17 7.59
C ASP A 181 -13.14 -42.04 7.79
N SER A 182 -12.45 -41.38 6.83
CA SER A 182 -11.03 -41.05 6.93
C SER A 182 -10.72 -39.90 7.90
N CYS A 183 -11.75 -39.25 8.45
CA CYS A 183 -11.67 -38.12 9.36
C CYS A 183 -12.11 -38.52 10.78
N SER A 184 -12.01 -39.79 11.18
CA SER A 184 -12.30 -40.25 12.52
C SER A 184 -11.28 -39.74 13.54
N HIS A 185 -11.78 -39.31 14.72
CA HIS A 185 -10.95 -38.72 15.75
C HIS A 185 -11.52 -39.03 17.16
N ALA A 186 -10.63 -38.91 18.16
CA ALA A 186 -11.02 -39.07 19.59
C ALA A 186 -10.53 -37.86 20.37
N TRP A 187 -11.37 -37.41 21.31
CA TRP A 187 -11.08 -36.29 22.22
C TRP A 187 -11.72 -36.52 23.60
N GLY A 188 -11.69 -35.53 24.49
CA GLY A 188 -12.18 -35.70 25.84
C GLY A 188 -13.16 -34.63 26.31
N LEU A 189 -14.00 -35.03 27.26
CA LEU A 189 -14.77 -34.16 28.13
C LEU A 189 -14.23 -34.24 29.55
N ILE A 190 -13.89 -33.10 30.13
CA ILE A 190 -13.51 -32.94 31.53
C ILE A 190 -14.63 -32.25 32.28
N TYR A 191 -14.79 -32.55 33.58
CA TYR A 191 -15.93 -32.08 34.36
C TYR A 191 -15.48 -31.14 35.48
N LEU A 192 -16.03 -29.94 35.49
CA LEU A 192 -15.76 -28.92 36.50
C LEU A 192 -17.09 -28.41 37.09
N GLY A 193 -17.30 -28.67 38.38
CA GLY A 193 -18.58 -28.37 39.03
C GLY A 193 -19.78 -29.06 38.38
N GLY A 194 -19.59 -30.30 37.90
CA GLY A 194 -20.62 -31.11 37.24
C GLY A 194 -20.93 -30.68 35.80
N LYS A 195 -20.20 -29.74 35.24
CA LYS A 195 -20.36 -29.27 33.83
C LYS A 195 -19.23 -29.81 32.95
N PRO A 196 -19.56 -30.35 31.76
CA PRO A 196 -18.56 -30.85 30.81
C PRO A 196 -17.88 -29.69 30.07
N PHE A 197 -16.58 -29.85 29.79
CA PHE A 197 -15.74 -28.96 28.99
C PHE A 197 -14.91 -29.78 28.03
N TYR A 198 -14.80 -29.30 26.78
CA TYR A 198 -14.00 -29.94 25.75
C TYR A 198 -12.51 -29.82 25.98
N CYS A 199 -11.78 -30.89 25.70
CA CYS A 199 -10.32 -30.86 25.57
C CYS A 199 -9.86 -31.84 24.50
N ASP A 200 -8.81 -31.47 23.77
CA ASP A 200 -8.16 -32.35 22.80
C ASP A 200 -6.64 -32.38 23.05
N PRO A 201 -6.14 -33.43 23.73
CA PRO A 201 -4.71 -33.52 24.01
C PRO A 201 -3.86 -33.77 22.77
N THR A 202 -4.42 -34.32 21.70
CA THR A 202 -3.73 -34.58 20.42
C THR A 202 -3.45 -33.27 19.70
N TRP A 203 -4.48 -32.46 19.51
CA TRP A 203 -4.33 -31.18 18.82
C TRP A 203 -3.61 -30.13 19.67
N ALA A 204 -3.61 -30.29 20.99
CA ALA A 204 -2.81 -29.44 21.88
C ALA A 204 -1.32 -29.73 21.83
N ALA A 205 -0.91 -30.96 21.48
CA ALA A 205 0.48 -31.38 21.45
C ALA A 205 1.25 -30.91 20.22
N GLY A 206 0.59 -30.67 19.08
CA GLY A 206 1.25 -30.21 17.87
C GLY A 206 0.49 -30.43 16.58
N ASN A 207 1.23 -30.49 15.48
CA ASN A 207 0.71 -30.63 14.12
C ASN A 207 1.40 -31.73 13.34
N VAL A 208 0.68 -32.31 12.37
CA VAL A 208 1.26 -33.13 11.31
C VAL A 208 1.24 -32.35 9.99
N SER A 209 2.42 -32.18 9.39
CA SER A 209 2.55 -31.58 8.06
C SER A 209 2.12 -32.58 6.98
N LYS A 210 1.14 -32.18 6.14
CA LYS A 210 0.73 -32.99 4.98
C LYS A 210 1.83 -33.11 3.90
N LEU A 211 2.68 -32.10 3.76
CA LEU A 211 3.71 -32.08 2.74
C LEU A 211 4.83 -33.07 3.04
N THR A 212 5.22 -33.15 4.32
CA THR A 212 6.36 -33.95 4.77
C THR A 212 5.98 -35.19 5.55
N ASN A 213 4.70 -35.35 5.91
CA ASN A 213 4.22 -36.40 6.82
C ASN A 213 5.02 -36.46 8.14
N THR A 214 5.42 -35.29 8.65
CA THR A 214 6.18 -35.19 9.90
C THR A 214 5.37 -34.52 10.97
N TYR A 215 5.47 -35.01 12.19
CA TYR A 215 4.92 -34.35 13.37
C TYR A 215 5.84 -33.22 13.82
N SER A 216 5.25 -32.08 14.18
CA SER A 216 5.91 -30.94 14.79
C SER A 216 5.27 -30.65 16.12
N LYS A 217 6.06 -30.73 17.20
CA LYS A 217 5.58 -30.44 18.55
C LYS A 217 5.36 -28.94 18.71
N GLU A 218 4.19 -28.60 19.21
CA GLU A 218 3.80 -27.21 19.47
C GLU A 218 2.65 -27.17 20.49
N TRP A 219 2.88 -26.55 21.64
CA TRP A 219 1.82 -26.36 22.62
C TRP A 219 0.75 -25.39 22.08
N ARG A 220 -0.52 -25.87 22.07
CA ARG A 220 -1.68 -25.11 21.61
C ARG A 220 -2.71 -25.00 22.71
N GLU A 221 -2.62 -23.90 23.44
CA GLU A 221 -3.47 -23.53 24.59
C GLU A 221 -4.98 -23.64 24.28
N HIS A 222 -5.36 -23.41 23.04
CA HIS A 222 -6.74 -23.36 22.58
C HIS A 222 -7.53 -24.64 22.87
N TRP A 223 -6.86 -25.81 22.83
CA TRP A 223 -7.50 -27.14 22.98
C TRP A 223 -7.64 -27.62 24.41
N PHE A 224 -7.25 -26.81 25.39
CA PHE A 224 -7.54 -27.02 26.80
C PHE A 224 -8.69 -26.11 27.24
N LEU A 225 -9.80 -26.65 27.79
CA LEU A 225 -11.03 -25.91 28.09
C LEU A 225 -11.49 -25.12 26.87
N ALA A 226 -11.62 -25.78 25.73
CA ALA A 226 -11.96 -25.17 24.46
C ALA A 226 -13.37 -24.54 24.49
N GLU A 227 -13.54 -23.46 23.75
CA GLU A 227 -14.83 -22.80 23.57
C GLU A 227 -15.78 -23.76 22.80
N PRO A 228 -16.98 -24.08 23.33
CA PRO A 228 -17.83 -25.12 22.76
C PRO A 228 -18.22 -24.93 21.30
N ASN A 229 -18.73 -23.74 20.91
CA ASN A 229 -19.12 -23.50 19.52
C ASN A 229 -17.94 -23.59 18.57
N HIS A 230 -16.77 -23.27 19.07
CA HIS A 230 -15.53 -23.32 18.34
C HIS A 230 -15.04 -24.76 18.17
N PHE A 231 -15.08 -25.52 19.24
CA PHE A 231 -14.70 -26.92 19.23
C PHE A 231 -15.57 -27.73 18.28
N GLU A 232 -16.89 -27.60 18.39
CA GLU A 232 -17.87 -28.31 17.57
C GLU A 232 -17.86 -27.91 16.10
N ASN A 233 -17.30 -26.72 15.75
CA ASN A 233 -17.06 -26.39 14.36
C ASN A 233 -16.05 -27.34 13.69
N THR A 234 -15.11 -27.86 14.47
CA THR A 234 -14.03 -28.75 13.97
C THR A 234 -14.16 -30.20 14.44
N HIS A 235 -15.02 -30.47 15.39
CA HIS A 235 -15.27 -31.81 15.99
C HIS A 235 -16.75 -32.07 16.04
N LEU A 236 -17.20 -33.19 15.47
CA LEU A 236 -18.59 -33.61 15.49
C LEU A 236 -18.67 -34.97 16.14
N PRO A 237 -19.26 -35.14 17.33
CA PRO A 237 -19.42 -36.43 17.98
C PRO A 237 -20.29 -37.37 17.14
N ASN A 238 -20.00 -38.70 17.22
CA ASN A 238 -20.88 -39.72 16.64
C ASN A 238 -22.22 -39.77 17.38
N ASP A 239 -22.20 -39.60 18.71
CA ASP A 239 -23.39 -39.44 19.53
C ASP A 239 -23.59 -37.95 19.88
N GLN A 240 -24.64 -37.37 19.32
CA GLN A 240 -24.95 -35.96 19.56
C GLN A 240 -25.38 -35.63 20.98
N SER A 241 -25.67 -36.62 21.83
CA SER A 241 -25.90 -36.42 23.25
C SER A 241 -24.65 -35.92 23.99
N GLU A 242 -23.45 -36.14 23.41
CA GLU A 242 -22.16 -35.71 23.91
C GLU A 242 -21.83 -34.24 23.53
N THR A 243 -22.72 -33.53 22.80
CA THR A 243 -22.52 -32.12 22.51
C THR A 243 -22.82 -31.25 23.72
N THR A 244 -21.94 -30.28 23.98
CA THR A 244 -22.10 -29.34 25.12
C THR A 244 -22.68 -28.01 24.69
N SER A 245 -22.79 -27.75 23.39
CA SER A 245 -23.29 -26.49 22.80
C SER A 245 -24.78 -26.53 22.46
N ARG A 246 -25.26 -25.39 21.96
CA ARG A 246 -26.63 -25.26 21.43
C ARG A 246 -26.83 -25.86 20.03
N GLN A 247 -25.78 -26.39 19.40
CA GLN A 247 -25.84 -26.93 18.01
C GLN A 247 -26.26 -28.40 17.97
N LYS A 248 -27.16 -28.81 18.87
CA LYS A 248 -27.63 -30.21 19.02
C LYS A 248 -28.29 -30.84 17.77
N ASP A 249 -28.59 -30.01 16.74
CA ASP A 249 -29.32 -30.44 15.55
C ASP A 249 -28.49 -30.34 14.24
N GLN A 250 -27.17 -30.21 14.35
CA GLN A 250 -26.32 -30.12 13.16
C GLN A 250 -26.13 -31.50 12.52
N SER A 251 -26.67 -31.70 11.32
CA SER A 251 -26.42 -32.93 10.57
C SER A 251 -24.93 -33.02 10.11
N LEU A 252 -24.42 -34.24 9.97
CA LEU A 252 -23.08 -34.50 9.45
C LEU A 252 -22.84 -33.82 8.09
N GLU A 253 -23.86 -33.84 7.21
CA GLU A 253 -23.80 -33.19 5.93
C GLU A 253 -23.63 -31.65 6.07
N SER A 254 -24.48 -31.02 6.89
CA SER A 254 -24.41 -29.58 7.15
C SER A 254 -23.08 -29.19 7.80
N TRP A 255 -22.57 -29.99 8.72
CA TRP A 255 -21.27 -29.79 9.33
C TRP A 255 -20.15 -29.91 8.30
N ASN A 256 -20.18 -30.93 7.43
CA ASN A 256 -19.18 -31.13 6.37
C ASN A 256 -19.14 -29.97 5.37
N LEU A 257 -20.30 -29.36 5.07
CA LEU A 257 -20.38 -28.23 4.13
C LEU A 257 -20.07 -26.88 4.77
N SER A 258 -19.96 -26.79 6.10
CA SER A 258 -19.59 -25.55 6.78
C SER A 258 -18.08 -25.25 6.69
N PRO A 259 -17.65 -23.98 6.71
CA PRO A 259 -16.23 -23.64 6.67
C PRO A 259 -15.46 -24.29 7.84
N LYS A 260 -14.22 -24.71 7.60
CA LYS A 260 -13.34 -25.10 8.71
C LYS A 260 -12.79 -23.85 9.38
N ILE A 261 -13.21 -23.60 10.60
CA ILE A 261 -12.80 -22.44 11.40
C ILE A 261 -11.56 -22.81 12.23
N GLY A 262 -10.55 -21.96 12.18
CA GLY A 262 -9.35 -22.10 13.02
C GLY A 262 -9.35 -21.15 14.23
N PRO A 263 -8.43 -21.35 15.18
CA PRO A 263 -8.35 -20.55 16.41
C PRO A 263 -8.24 -19.05 16.17
N MET A 264 -7.54 -18.64 15.10
CA MET A 264 -7.33 -17.22 14.81
C MET A 264 -8.61 -16.44 14.46
N MET A 265 -9.70 -17.11 14.07
CA MET A 265 -11.00 -16.45 13.92
C MET A 265 -11.41 -15.68 15.17
N TYR A 266 -11.23 -16.32 16.33
CA TYR A 266 -11.63 -15.78 17.63
C TYR A 266 -10.61 -14.77 18.14
N VAL A 267 -9.32 -15.10 18.01
CA VAL A 267 -8.21 -14.23 18.43
C VAL A 267 -8.21 -12.90 17.67
N MET A 268 -8.51 -12.92 16.36
CA MET A 268 -8.57 -11.73 15.52
C MET A 268 -9.97 -11.13 15.44
N LYS A 269 -10.95 -11.73 16.13
CA LYS A 269 -12.37 -11.34 16.12
C LYS A 269 -12.89 -11.17 14.69
N VAL A 270 -12.73 -12.23 13.89
CA VAL A 270 -13.11 -12.21 12.48
C VAL A 270 -14.56 -12.63 12.31
N SER A 271 -15.28 -11.95 11.43
CA SER A 271 -16.59 -12.38 10.96
C SER A 271 -16.56 -12.69 9.47
N LEU A 272 -17.17 -13.81 9.10
CA LEU A 272 -17.26 -14.27 7.73
C LEU A 272 -18.49 -13.67 7.04
N THR A 273 -18.33 -13.19 5.81
CA THR A 273 -19.46 -12.82 4.96
C THR A 273 -20.06 -14.06 4.29
N GLN A 274 -19.19 -14.97 3.83
CA GLN A 274 -19.60 -16.27 3.28
C GLN A 274 -19.67 -17.29 4.42
N ARG A 275 -20.87 -17.82 4.66
CA ARG A 275 -21.13 -18.83 5.72
C ARG A 275 -21.07 -20.25 5.20
N GLU A 276 -21.24 -20.44 3.90
CA GLU A 276 -21.03 -21.72 3.23
C GLU A 276 -19.54 -22.01 3.15
N GLY A 277 -19.15 -23.24 3.35
CA GLY A 277 -17.74 -23.66 3.26
C GLY A 277 -17.36 -24.14 1.85
N VAL A 278 -18.34 -24.53 1.03
CA VAL A 278 -18.16 -24.82 -0.40
C VAL A 278 -18.67 -23.63 -1.21
N LEU A 279 -17.80 -23.00 -1.96
CA LEU A 279 -18.06 -21.79 -2.72
C LEU A 279 -17.93 -22.08 -4.22
N HIS A 280 -18.73 -21.39 -5.03
CA HIS A 280 -18.69 -21.53 -6.49
C HIS A 280 -18.13 -20.26 -7.13
N ALA A 281 -17.07 -20.43 -7.92
CA ALA A 281 -16.53 -19.34 -8.73
C ALA A 281 -17.48 -18.99 -9.88
N ASN A 282 -17.44 -17.74 -10.33
CA ASN A 282 -18.26 -17.25 -11.43
C ASN A 282 -17.81 -17.84 -12.79
N GLU A 283 -18.47 -17.46 -13.86
CA GLU A 283 -18.16 -17.87 -15.24
C GLU A 283 -16.74 -17.52 -15.73
N LYS A 284 -16.06 -16.60 -15.01
CA LYS A 284 -14.65 -16.27 -15.26
C LYS A 284 -13.69 -17.07 -14.36
N ASN A 285 -14.20 -18.05 -13.61
CA ASN A 285 -13.46 -18.76 -12.56
C ASN A 285 -12.87 -17.82 -11.49
N GLU A 286 -13.60 -16.76 -11.13
CA GLU A 286 -13.19 -15.77 -10.13
C GLU A 286 -14.20 -15.70 -8.99
N ILE A 287 -13.70 -15.45 -7.78
CA ILE A 287 -14.53 -15.23 -6.59
C ILE A 287 -13.86 -14.28 -5.61
N ASP A 288 -14.64 -13.37 -5.00
CA ASP A 288 -14.23 -12.49 -3.91
C ASP A 288 -14.74 -13.06 -2.57
N ILE A 289 -13.83 -13.36 -1.66
CA ILE A 289 -14.15 -13.84 -0.30
C ILE A 289 -13.83 -12.70 0.68
N ASN A 290 -14.81 -12.34 1.49
CA ASN A 290 -14.72 -11.18 2.37
C ASN A 290 -14.68 -11.58 3.84
N LEU A 291 -13.68 -11.06 4.56
CA LEU A 291 -13.48 -11.22 5.98
C LEU A 291 -13.50 -9.85 6.65
N LYS A 292 -14.27 -9.68 7.73
CA LYS A 292 -14.20 -8.46 8.54
C LYS A 292 -13.41 -8.80 9.80
N MET A 293 -12.36 -8.05 10.10
CA MET A 293 -11.46 -8.26 11.24
C MET A 293 -11.49 -7.04 12.17
N GLU A 294 -11.70 -7.28 13.47
CA GLU A 294 -11.61 -6.21 14.48
C GLU A 294 -10.15 -6.00 14.92
N VAL A 295 -9.37 -7.07 14.97
CA VAL A 295 -7.94 -7.01 15.28
C VAL A 295 -7.16 -7.17 13.97
N LEU A 296 -6.37 -6.16 13.61
CA LEU A 296 -5.56 -6.17 12.41
C LEU A 296 -4.35 -7.10 12.58
N GLY A 297 -3.93 -7.73 11.50
CA GLY A 297 -2.77 -8.62 11.48
C GLY A 297 -2.34 -8.98 10.06
N SER A 298 -1.27 -9.75 9.93
CA SER A 298 -0.85 -10.29 8.64
C SER A 298 -1.70 -11.48 8.24
N ILE A 299 -2.01 -11.59 6.96
CA ILE A 299 -2.73 -12.72 6.36
C ILE A 299 -1.80 -13.47 5.41
N GLN A 300 -1.83 -14.79 5.52
CA GLN A 300 -1.21 -15.69 4.56
C GLN A 300 -2.30 -16.63 4.02
N HIS A 301 -2.19 -16.99 2.76
CA HIS A 301 -3.14 -17.91 2.13
C HIS A 301 -2.41 -18.94 1.26
N PHE A 302 -3.01 -20.11 1.16
CA PHE A 302 -2.57 -21.19 0.29
C PHE A 302 -3.77 -21.68 -0.51
N LEU A 303 -3.61 -21.76 -1.80
CA LEU A 303 -4.59 -22.36 -2.70
C LEU A 303 -4.00 -23.65 -3.26
N THR A 304 -4.70 -24.76 -3.08
CA THR A 304 -4.25 -26.08 -3.54
C THR A 304 -5.35 -26.74 -4.35
N SER A 305 -4.99 -27.60 -5.31
CA SER A 305 -5.93 -28.30 -6.18
C SER A 305 -6.16 -29.75 -5.76
N LYS A 306 -7.39 -30.24 -5.89
CA LYS A 306 -7.72 -31.67 -5.69
C LYS A 306 -6.99 -32.56 -6.70
N SER A 307 -6.73 -32.09 -7.93
CA SER A 307 -5.98 -32.81 -8.96
C SER A 307 -4.55 -33.15 -8.55
N THR A 308 -3.93 -32.36 -7.69
CA THR A 308 -2.60 -32.60 -7.12
C THR A 308 -2.68 -33.18 -5.69
N HIS A 309 -3.84 -33.72 -5.28
CA HIS A 309 -4.12 -34.20 -3.91
C HIS A 309 -3.81 -33.12 -2.84
N PHE A 310 -4.02 -31.86 -3.19
CA PHE A 310 -3.79 -30.69 -2.34
C PHE A 310 -2.32 -30.52 -1.88
N ARG A 311 -1.34 -30.99 -2.69
CA ARG A 311 0.09 -30.94 -2.34
C ARG A 311 0.83 -29.72 -2.89
N GLU A 312 0.34 -29.14 -3.98
CA GLU A 312 0.99 -27.99 -4.62
C GLU A 312 0.26 -26.69 -4.28
N ASP A 313 1.00 -25.73 -3.77
CA ASP A 313 0.47 -24.39 -3.51
C ASP A 313 0.51 -23.54 -4.80
N ILE A 314 -0.66 -23.16 -5.24
CA ILE A 314 -0.87 -22.23 -6.36
C ILE A 314 -1.37 -20.87 -5.84
N GLY A 315 -0.93 -20.47 -4.66
CA GLY A 315 -1.37 -19.24 -3.98
C GLY A 315 -1.13 -17.95 -4.74
N TYR A 316 -0.35 -17.95 -5.82
CA TYR A 316 -0.25 -16.84 -6.76
C TYR A 316 -1.52 -16.62 -7.60
N GLN A 317 -2.53 -17.49 -7.45
CA GLN A 317 -3.90 -17.31 -7.96
C GLN A 317 -4.80 -16.56 -6.99
N VAL A 318 -4.28 -16.14 -5.84
CA VAL A 318 -5.02 -15.41 -4.82
C VAL A 318 -4.30 -14.10 -4.50
N MET A 319 -5.06 -13.02 -4.53
CA MET A 319 -4.61 -11.71 -4.06
C MET A 319 -5.52 -11.25 -2.94
N HIS A 320 -4.97 -10.70 -1.86
CA HIS A 320 -5.79 -10.07 -0.83
C HIS A 320 -5.51 -8.57 -0.74
N TYR A 321 -6.54 -7.83 -0.37
CA TYR A 321 -6.42 -6.39 -0.13
C TYR A 321 -7.35 -5.93 0.99
N TRP A 322 -6.98 -4.82 1.61
CA TRP A 322 -7.71 -4.23 2.71
C TRP A 322 -8.53 -3.03 2.25
N LYS A 323 -9.71 -2.93 2.83
CA LYS A 323 -10.49 -1.69 2.82
C LYS A 323 -11.09 -1.54 4.20
N ASP A 324 -10.66 -0.52 4.93
CA ASP A 324 -11.00 -0.34 6.36
C ASP A 324 -10.59 -1.60 7.17
N ASN A 325 -11.51 -2.17 7.94
CA ASN A 325 -11.30 -3.42 8.67
C ASN A 325 -11.73 -4.70 7.90
N LYS A 326 -11.95 -4.57 6.59
CA LYS A 326 -12.37 -5.66 5.71
C LYS A 326 -11.22 -6.10 4.82
N ILE A 327 -10.97 -7.42 4.79
CA ILE A 327 -10.12 -8.07 3.82
C ILE A 327 -10.98 -8.68 2.73
N THR A 328 -10.58 -8.49 1.49
CA THR A 328 -11.10 -9.25 0.35
C THR A 328 -9.99 -10.15 -0.19
N LEU A 329 -10.25 -11.44 -0.25
CA LEU A 329 -9.43 -12.42 -0.95
C LEU A 329 -10.02 -12.57 -2.36
N HIS A 330 -9.33 -12.06 -3.37
CA HIS A 330 -9.70 -12.23 -4.76
C HIS A 330 -9.01 -13.47 -5.32
N VAL A 331 -9.78 -14.48 -5.64
CA VAL A 331 -9.30 -15.78 -6.14
C VAL A 331 -9.63 -15.89 -7.62
N ARG A 332 -8.62 -16.22 -8.43
CA ARG A 332 -8.79 -16.55 -9.86
C ARG A 332 -8.29 -17.97 -10.09
N LEU A 333 -9.22 -18.90 -10.21
CA LEU A 333 -8.86 -20.31 -10.42
C LEU A 333 -8.23 -20.51 -11.80
N PRO A 334 -7.21 -21.37 -11.91
CA PRO A 334 -6.54 -21.61 -13.19
C PRO A 334 -7.45 -22.29 -14.24
N GLY A 335 -8.51 -22.99 -13.81
CA GLY A 335 -9.47 -23.66 -14.67
C GLY A 335 -10.56 -24.36 -13.87
N PRO A 336 -11.34 -25.25 -14.51
CA PRO A 336 -12.35 -26.05 -13.82
C PRO A 336 -11.69 -27.02 -12.84
N GLY A 337 -12.38 -27.27 -11.71
CA GLY A 337 -11.89 -28.20 -10.68
C GLY A 337 -12.27 -27.82 -9.28
N THR A 338 -11.80 -28.63 -8.33
CA THR A 338 -12.00 -28.42 -6.88
C THR A 338 -10.72 -27.92 -6.25
N TYR A 339 -10.80 -26.79 -5.56
CA TYR A 339 -9.65 -26.13 -4.94
C TYR A 339 -9.90 -25.94 -3.46
N LYS A 340 -8.85 -26.04 -2.65
CA LYS A 340 -8.88 -25.74 -1.21
C LYS A 340 -8.13 -24.46 -0.95
N LEU A 341 -8.80 -23.47 -0.38
CA LEU A 341 -8.22 -22.23 0.09
C LEU A 341 -8.05 -22.29 1.61
N ASP A 342 -6.81 -22.34 2.06
CA ASP A 342 -6.44 -22.22 3.45
C ASP A 342 -5.99 -20.77 3.74
N VAL A 343 -6.61 -20.13 4.73
CA VAL A 343 -6.26 -18.77 5.18
C VAL A 343 -5.71 -18.84 6.58
N TYR A 344 -4.58 -18.20 6.79
CA TYR A 344 -3.87 -18.10 8.06
C TYR A 344 -3.71 -16.65 8.45
N ALA A 345 -3.57 -16.38 9.74
CA ALA A 345 -3.31 -15.03 10.23
C ALA A 345 -2.33 -15.05 11.40
N THR A 346 -1.67 -13.92 11.60
CA THR A 346 -0.90 -13.62 12.81
C THR A 346 -1.21 -12.20 13.26
N LYS A 347 -1.14 -11.93 14.56
CA LYS A 347 -1.30 -10.57 15.11
C LYS A 347 -0.18 -9.63 14.66
N THR A 348 0.91 -10.15 14.19
CA THR A 348 2.07 -9.38 13.77
C THR A 348 1.86 -8.83 12.36
N LEU A 349 1.93 -7.52 12.20
CA LEU A 349 1.82 -6.84 10.91
C LEU A 349 3.20 -6.70 10.26
N ASN A 350 3.66 -7.73 9.56
CA ASN A 350 4.91 -7.69 8.80
C ASN A 350 4.65 -7.46 7.32
N ALA A 351 4.98 -6.27 6.83
CA ALA A 351 4.94 -5.96 5.40
C ALA A 351 5.99 -6.75 4.58
N SER A 352 7.00 -7.31 5.25
CA SER A 352 8.17 -7.96 4.62
C SER A 352 8.09 -9.48 4.57
N THR A 353 7.15 -10.13 5.26
CA THR A 353 7.07 -11.60 5.34
C THR A 353 6.35 -12.27 4.18
N ALA A 354 6.48 -11.71 2.98
CA ALA A 354 6.32 -12.52 1.78
C ALA A 354 7.53 -13.47 1.55
N SER A 355 8.55 -13.42 2.41
CA SER A 355 9.65 -14.39 2.40
C SER A 355 9.30 -15.56 3.32
N GLU A 356 9.18 -16.71 2.73
CA GLU A 356 9.06 -18.02 3.34
C GLU A 356 9.93 -18.14 4.61
N GLY A 357 9.33 -18.39 5.76
CA GLY A 357 9.98 -19.15 6.80
C GLY A 357 10.24 -18.56 8.16
N SER A 358 9.63 -17.46 8.62
CA SER A 358 10.01 -16.94 9.95
C SER A 358 8.92 -16.61 10.98
N GLU A 359 7.63 -16.66 10.63
CA GLU A 359 6.57 -16.53 11.63
C GLU A 359 5.46 -17.56 11.37
N MET A 360 5.15 -18.35 12.41
CA MET A 360 4.04 -19.29 12.33
C MET A 360 2.71 -18.54 12.33
N HIS A 361 2.00 -18.66 11.23
CA HIS A 361 0.64 -18.18 11.09
C HIS A 361 -0.32 -19.30 11.50
N ASP A 362 -1.24 -19.00 12.40
CA ASP A 362 -2.28 -19.94 12.78
C ASP A 362 -3.49 -19.90 11.85
N LYS A 363 -4.15 -21.03 11.73
CA LYS A 363 -5.32 -21.20 10.87
C LYS A 363 -6.43 -20.22 11.24
N LEU A 364 -6.92 -19.49 10.22
CA LEU A 364 -8.09 -18.64 10.32
C LEU A 364 -9.35 -19.37 9.81
N VAL A 365 -9.33 -19.75 8.53
CA VAL A 365 -10.46 -20.42 7.88
C VAL A 365 -10.02 -21.24 6.68
N THR A 366 -10.73 -22.32 6.37
CA THR A 366 -10.58 -23.07 5.12
C THR A 366 -11.91 -23.10 4.36
N TYR A 367 -11.82 -22.88 3.06
CA TYR A 367 -12.92 -23.03 2.09
C TYR A 367 -12.56 -24.07 1.03
N THR A 368 -13.57 -24.69 0.44
CA THR A 368 -13.47 -25.37 -0.86
C THR A 368 -14.08 -24.48 -1.91
N ILE A 369 -13.41 -24.31 -3.05
CA ILE A 369 -13.86 -23.47 -4.16
C ILE A 369 -13.99 -24.35 -5.41
N ILE A 370 -15.16 -24.31 -6.04
CA ILE A 370 -15.46 -25.06 -7.25
C ILE A 370 -15.38 -24.12 -8.46
N GLY A 371 -14.46 -24.41 -9.38
CA GLY A 371 -14.40 -23.81 -10.71
C GLY A 371 -15.14 -24.66 -11.71
N GLN A 372 -16.06 -24.08 -12.48
CA GLN A 372 -16.89 -24.78 -13.46
C GLN A 372 -16.63 -24.34 -14.91
N SER A 373 -16.03 -23.18 -15.10
CA SER A 373 -15.77 -22.62 -16.41
C SER A 373 -14.54 -23.25 -17.08
N ALA A 374 -14.64 -23.52 -18.37
CA ALA A 374 -13.50 -23.94 -19.20
C ALA A 374 -12.45 -22.82 -19.38
N LYS A 375 -12.75 -21.60 -18.94
CA LYS A 375 -11.81 -20.47 -19.01
C LYS A 375 -10.57 -20.76 -18.17
N ILE A 376 -9.40 -20.65 -18.81
CA ILE A 376 -8.12 -20.76 -18.15
C ILE A 376 -7.61 -19.37 -17.80
N ASN A 377 -7.31 -19.13 -16.54
CA ASN A 377 -6.75 -17.89 -16.04
C ASN A 377 -5.23 -18.02 -15.86
N THR A 378 -4.52 -16.99 -16.30
CA THR A 378 -3.10 -16.84 -15.98
C THR A 378 -2.90 -16.53 -14.50
N PRO A 379 -1.76 -16.91 -13.90
CA PRO A 379 -1.42 -16.54 -12.54
C PRO A 379 -1.50 -15.01 -12.31
N LEU A 380 -1.99 -14.61 -11.14
CA LEU A 380 -2.10 -13.20 -10.80
C LEU A 380 -0.73 -12.57 -10.56
N ASN A 381 -0.01 -13.07 -9.59
CA ASN A 381 1.32 -12.58 -9.23
C ASN A 381 2.01 -13.58 -8.30
N LYS A 382 3.35 -13.60 -8.34
CA LYS A 382 4.14 -14.32 -7.34
C LYS A 382 4.05 -13.71 -5.94
N ARG A 383 3.63 -12.45 -5.83
CA ARG A 383 3.41 -11.75 -4.55
C ARG A 383 1.93 -11.75 -4.21
N ARG A 384 1.59 -12.26 -3.04
CA ARG A 384 0.26 -12.67 -2.62
C ARG A 384 -0.57 -11.58 -1.92
N PHE A 385 -0.30 -10.28 -2.12
CA PHE A 385 -1.07 -9.24 -1.45
C PHE A 385 -1.32 -8.01 -2.34
N GLY A 386 -2.46 -7.35 -2.11
CA GLY A 386 -2.79 -6.06 -2.68
C GLY A 386 -2.26 -4.92 -1.81
N SER A 387 -3.15 -4.19 -1.14
CA SER A 387 -2.81 -3.09 -0.24
C SER A 387 -2.89 -3.54 1.22
N LEU A 388 -2.01 -3.04 2.09
CA LEU A 388 -2.14 -3.19 3.54
C LEU A 388 -3.20 -2.25 4.11
N PRO A 389 -3.69 -2.48 5.36
CA PRO A 389 -4.61 -1.57 6.02
C PRO A 389 -4.06 -0.15 6.15
N THR A 390 -4.95 0.83 6.06
CA THR A 390 -4.61 2.26 6.15
C THR A 390 -3.86 2.62 7.45
N ASP A 391 -4.23 1.99 8.57
CA ASP A 391 -3.58 2.21 9.86
C ASP A 391 -2.12 1.77 9.88
N VAL A 392 -1.80 0.69 9.15
CA VAL A 392 -0.43 0.20 8.97
C VAL A 392 0.37 1.16 8.10
N LEU A 393 -0.27 1.77 7.14
CA LEU A 393 0.31 2.72 6.20
C LEU A 393 0.45 4.13 6.79
N LYS A 394 0.15 4.34 8.07
CA LYS A 394 0.23 5.65 8.74
C LYS A 394 -0.52 6.75 7.98
N GLY A 395 -1.71 6.45 7.49
CA GLY A 395 -2.57 7.38 6.79
C GLY A 395 -2.40 7.43 5.26
N PHE A 396 -1.59 6.55 4.66
CA PHE A 396 -1.65 6.36 3.20
C PHE A 396 -2.87 5.53 2.82
N ALA A 397 -3.68 6.00 1.91
CA ALA A 397 -4.81 5.26 1.37
C ALA A 397 -4.91 5.44 -0.14
N CYS A 398 -5.14 4.37 -0.88
CA CYS A 398 -5.47 4.47 -2.30
C CYS A 398 -6.87 5.05 -2.46
N VAL A 399 -6.98 6.20 -3.12
CA VAL A 399 -8.24 6.94 -3.28
C VAL A 399 -8.84 6.80 -4.69
N SER A 400 -8.07 6.38 -5.68
CA SER A 400 -8.53 6.21 -7.06
C SER A 400 -9.11 4.83 -7.35
N HIS A 401 -8.59 3.79 -6.69
CA HIS A 401 -8.95 2.40 -6.96
C HIS A 401 -9.19 1.64 -5.66
N THR A 402 -10.36 1.01 -5.56
CA THR A 402 -10.73 0.20 -4.39
C THR A 402 -10.29 -1.25 -4.51
N LYS A 403 -10.04 -1.73 -5.74
CA LYS A 403 -9.52 -3.08 -6.04
C LYS A 403 -8.10 -2.98 -6.58
N PRO A 404 -7.21 -3.92 -6.24
CA PRO A 404 -5.84 -3.94 -6.72
C PRO A 404 -5.69 -4.44 -8.16
N ILE A 405 -6.78 -4.92 -8.78
CA ILE A 405 -6.82 -5.32 -10.18
C ILE A 405 -7.58 -4.24 -10.96
N ILE A 406 -6.89 -3.64 -11.93
CA ILE A 406 -7.40 -2.57 -12.77
C ILE A 406 -7.51 -3.12 -14.20
N GLU A 407 -8.74 -3.29 -14.68
CA GLU A 407 -8.97 -3.63 -16.09
C GLU A 407 -9.22 -2.35 -16.89
N THR A 408 -8.52 -2.16 -17.99
CA THR A 408 -8.61 -0.96 -18.81
C THR A 408 -8.36 -1.23 -20.27
N SER A 409 -9.09 -0.53 -21.14
CA SER A 409 -8.82 -0.44 -22.57
C SER A 409 -8.07 0.83 -22.95
N THR A 410 -7.86 1.76 -21.98
CA THR A 410 -7.09 2.98 -22.20
C THR A 410 -5.63 2.77 -21.82
N GLU A 411 -4.72 3.29 -22.64
CA GLU A 411 -3.27 3.20 -22.42
C GLU A 411 -2.77 3.98 -21.19
N ARG A 412 -3.65 4.75 -20.54
CA ARG A 412 -3.31 5.60 -19.40
C ARG A 412 -4.09 5.19 -18.16
N VAL A 413 -3.35 5.01 -17.09
CA VAL A 413 -3.88 4.74 -15.76
C VAL A 413 -3.28 5.73 -14.77
N VAL A 414 -4.10 6.24 -13.86
CA VAL A 414 -3.64 7.08 -12.75
C VAL A 414 -4.01 6.41 -11.45
N ILE A 415 -3.01 6.09 -10.64
CA ILE A 415 -3.22 5.55 -9.29
C ILE A 415 -2.89 6.65 -8.28
N GLU A 416 -3.85 6.96 -7.42
CA GLU A 416 -3.76 8.05 -6.47
C GLU A 416 -3.81 7.55 -5.03
N TYR A 417 -2.91 8.08 -4.22
CA TYR A 417 -2.86 7.86 -2.78
C TYR A 417 -3.03 9.17 -2.03
N SER A 418 -3.91 9.19 -1.01
CA SER A 418 -3.82 10.20 0.03
C SER A 418 -2.58 9.93 0.89
N CYS A 419 -1.93 10.97 1.40
CA CYS A 419 -0.76 10.80 2.24
C CYS A 419 -0.72 11.81 3.40
N PRO A 420 -0.11 11.45 4.53
CA PRO A 420 0.23 12.41 5.59
C PRO A 420 1.19 13.48 5.06
N LYS A 421 1.25 14.63 5.73
CA LYS A 421 2.06 15.80 5.31
C LYS A 421 3.51 15.46 4.95
N ASP A 422 4.11 14.47 5.58
CA ASP A 422 5.54 14.16 5.48
C ASP A 422 5.83 12.75 4.92
N GLY A 423 4.81 12.09 4.34
CA GLY A 423 5.00 10.76 3.75
C GLY A 423 5.61 10.81 2.35
N ASP A 424 6.54 9.94 2.03
CA ASP A 424 7.03 9.74 0.66
C ASP A 424 6.69 8.34 0.17
N LEU A 425 6.25 8.25 -1.09
CA LEU A 425 5.95 7.01 -1.77
C LEU A 425 6.86 6.84 -2.98
N LEU A 426 7.29 5.60 -3.18
CA LEU A 426 7.96 5.18 -4.40
C LEU A 426 7.11 4.12 -5.09
N ALA A 427 7.00 4.20 -6.41
CA ALA A 427 6.36 3.18 -7.20
C ALA A 427 7.30 2.61 -8.26
N LYS A 428 7.12 1.34 -8.60
CA LYS A 428 7.85 0.64 -9.65
C LYS A 428 6.87 -0.07 -10.57
N LEU A 429 6.99 0.18 -11.86
CA LEU A 429 6.23 -0.50 -12.91
C LEU A 429 7.02 -1.71 -13.43
N SER A 430 6.34 -2.83 -13.63
CA SER A 430 6.92 -4.08 -14.14
C SER A 430 5.90 -4.83 -15.00
N THR A 431 6.37 -5.77 -15.81
CA THR A 431 5.56 -6.76 -16.55
C THR A 431 6.26 -8.10 -16.57
N GLU A 432 5.52 -9.20 -16.75
CA GLU A 432 6.08 -10.56 -16.68
C GLU A 432 7.10 -10.88 -17.78
N ASN A 433 6.90 -10.34 -18.99
CA ASN A 433 7.58 -10.78 -20.20
C ASN A 433 8.53 -9.76 -20.82
N GLN A 434 8.94 -8.71 -20.07
CA GLN A 434 9.82 -7.67 -20.63
C GLN A 434 10.95 -7.27 -19.69
N PRO A 435 12.13 -7.00 -20.28
CA PRO A 435 13.20 -6.38 -19.53
C PRO A 435 12.72 -5.02 -18.97
N THR A 436 13.12 -4.73 -17.75
CA THR A 436 12.81 -3.49 -17.00
C THR A 436 13.10 -2.22 -17.81
N VAL A 437 14.00 -2.31 -18.79
CA VAL A 437 14.39 -1.21 -19.70
C VAL A 437 13.21 -0.75 -20.58
N ALA A 438 12.34 -1.65 -21.02
CA ALA A 438 11.20 -1.28 -21.87
C ALA A 438 10.09 -0.51 -21.14
N LEU A 439 10.10 -0.53 -19.80
CA LEU A 439 9.16 0.20 -18.96
C LEU A 439 9.79 1.42 -18.26
N LYS A 440 11.08 1.66 -18.56
CA LYS A 440 11.77 2.86 -18.12
C LYS A 440 11.02 4.08 -18.64
N ASN A 441 10.74 5.02 -17.76
CA ASN A 441 10.04 6.26 -18.11
C ASN A 441 8.57 6.11 -18.57
N ARG A 442 7.91 4.98 -18.23
CA ARG A 442 6.48 4.78 -18.49
C ARG A 442 5.60 5.14 -17.28
N MET A 443 6.19 5.63 -16.22
CA MET A 443 5.48 6.08 -15.02
C MET A 443 6.03 7.44 -14.57
N TYR A 444 5.12 8.33 -14.25
CA TYR A 444 5.39 9.66 -13.73
C TYR A 444 4.75 9.81 -12.34
N HIS A 445 5.53 10.22 -11.35
CA HIS A 445 5.08 10.40 -9.98
C HIS A 445 4.87 11.88 -9.68
N GLU A 446 3.64 12.24 -9.41
CA GLU A 446 3.23 13.57 -8.99
C GLU A 446 2.95 13.59 -7.49
N ARG A 447 3.52 14.56 -6.78
CA ARG A 447 3.28 14.78 -5.37
C ARG A 447 2.59 16.12 -5.16
N LEU A 448 1.36 16.08 -4.67
CA LEU A 448 0.55 17.22 -4.30
C LEU A 448 0.36 17.26 -2.78
N LYS A 449 -0.18 18.38 -2.24
CA LYS A 449 -0.46 18.49 -0.81
C LYS A 449 -1.44 17.40 -0.37
N GLY A 450 -0.97 16.49 0.49
CA GLY A 450 -1.77 15.39 1.02
C GLY A 450 -2.11 14.29 0.02
N LYS A 451 -1.44 14.25 -1.17
CA LYS A 451 -1.77 13.30 -2.23
C LYS A 451 -0.56 12.98 -3.10
N HIS A 452 -0.43 11.72 -3.48
CA HIS A 452 0.46 11.26 -4.54
C HIS A 452 -0.36 10.74 -5.71
N ALA A 453 0.02 11.09 -6.94
CA ALA A 453 -0.57 10.54 -8.16
C ALA A 453 0.53 9.90 -9.03
N PHE A 454 0.28 8.69 -9.48
CA PHE A 454 1.17 7.94 -10.35
C PHE A 454 0.50 7.79 -11.71
N HIS A 455 1.00 8.54 -12.68
CA HIS A 455 0.53 8.51 -14.07
C HIS A 455 1.30 7.42 -14.81
N ILE A 456 0.59 6.42 -15.29
CA ILE A 456 1.17 5.24 -15.93
C ILE A 456 0.74 5.23 -17.39
N HIS A 457 1.70 5.01 -18.27
CA HIS A 457 1.48 4.84 -19.71
C HIS A 457 1.85 3.42 -20.13
N LEU A 458 0.86 2.69 -20.64
CA LEU A 458 0.97 1.28 -21.00
C LEU A 458 1.30 1.15 -22.49
N PRO A 459 2.49 0.64 -22.86
CA PRO A 459 2.94 0.64 -24.26
C PRO A 459 2.21 -0.37 -25.16
N ARG A 460 1.63 -1.43 -24.62
CA ARG A 460 0.92 -2.48 -25.37
C ARG A 460 -0.05 -3.27 -24.47
N ALA A 461 -0.98 -3.97 -25.07
CA ALA A 461 -1.88 -4.87 -24.34
C ALA A 461 -1.09 -5.92 -23.54
N GLY A 462 -1.59 -6.26 -22.33
CA GLY A 462 -0.96 -7.22 -21.44
C GLY A 462 -1.13 -6.90 -19.97
N TRP A 463 -0.45 -7.67 -19.11
CA TRP A 463 -0.44 -7.52 -17.68
C TRP A 463 0.75 -6.70 -17.20
N TYR A 464 0.47 -5.73 -16.32
CA TYR A 464 1.46 -4.87 -15.68
C TYR A 464 1.27 -4.91 -14.17
N TYR A 465 2.38 -4.70 -13.44
CA TYR A 465 2.41 -4.68 -11.99
C TYR A 465 3.00 -3.37 -11.50
N VAL A 466 2.31 -2.72 -10.57
CA VAL A 466 2.78 -1.50 -9.92
C VAL A 466 3.01 -1.80 -8.45
N TYR A 467 4.28 -1.79 -8.05
CA TYR A 467 4.70 -2.02 -6.67
C TYR A 467 4.84 -0.68 -5.97
N PHE A 468 4.17 -0.52 -4.84
CA PHE A 468 4.25 0.67 -4.02
C PHE A 468 5.07 0.40 -2.78
N HIS A 469 5.96 1.35 -2.46
CA HIS A 469 6.83 1.33 -1.31
C HIS A 469 6.70 2.65 -0.55
N ASN A 470 6.71 2.60 0.77
CA ASN A 470 6.81 3.78 1.60
C ASN A 470 8.25 3.97 2.09
N ASP A 471 8.67 5.23 2.21
CA ASP A 471 9.91 5.60 2.88
C ASP A 471 9.59 6.05 4.31
N PRO A 472 10.03 5.30 5.33
CA PRO A 472 9.87 5.71 6.71
C PRO A 472 10.89 6.77 7.18
N LYS A 473 11.50 7.55 6.29
CA LYS A 473 12.61 8.50 6.56
C LYS A 473 13.94 7.83 6.97
N SER A 474 14.02 6.52 6.87
CA SER A 474 15.24 5.74 7.20
C SER A 474 16.07 5.38 5.96
N GLY A 475 15.62 5.80 4.77
CA GLY A 475 16.22 5.42 3.49
C GLY A 475 15.93 3.97 3.07
N GLN A 476 15.11 3.24 3.82
CA GLN A 476 14.72 1.87 3.50
C GLN A 476 13.25 1.81 3.10
N TYR A 477 13.01 1.62 1.82
CA TYR A 477 11.67 1.50 1.25
C TYR A 477 11.09 0.12 1.54
N THR A 478 9.91 0.08 2.17
CA THR A 478 9.15 -1.15 2.41
C THR A 478 7.97 -1.24 1.46
N GLN A 479 7.87 -2.36 0.73
CA GLN A 479 6.72 -2.60 -0.13
C GLN A 479 5.47 -2.84 0.71
N PHE A 480 4.37 -2.15 0.36
CA PHE A 480 3.12 -2.26 1.08
C PHE A 480 1.91 -2.55 0.20
N ALA A 481 2.02 -2.35 -1.11
CA ALA A 481 0.94 -2.66 -2.03
C ALA A 481 1.45 -3.10 -3.40
N VAL A 482 0.65 -3.91 -4.07
CA VAL A 482 0.82 -4.29 -5.48
C VAL A 482 -0.51 -4.08 -6.18
N PHE A 483 -0.49 -3.33 -7.28
CA PHE A 483 -1.61 -3.24 -8.21
C PHE A 483 -1.27 -3.97 -9.50
N MET A 484 -2.25 -4.66 -10.04
CA MET A 484 -2.15 -5.27 -11.35
C MET A 484 -3.02 -4.50 -12.33
N ILE A 485 -2.49 -4.24 -13.52
CA ILE A 485 -3.22 -3.58 -14.59
C ILE A 485 -3.30 -4.55 -15.76
N HIS A 486 -4.52 -4.89 -16.15
CA HIS A 486 -4.78 -5.64 -17.38
C HIS A 486 -5.20 -4.65 -18.46
N PHE A 487 -4.28 -4.35 -19.36
CA PHE A 487 -4.55 -3.48 -20.49
C PHE A 487 -4.95 -4.31 -21.70
N THR A 488 -6.16 -4.09 -22.21
CA THR A 488 -6.75 -4.83 -23.33
C THR A 488 -6.85 -4.01 -24.62
N GLY A 489 -6.51 -2.71 -24.56
CA GLY A 489 -6.60 -1.79 -25.69
C GLY A 489 -5.40 -1.88 -26.64
N GLN A 490 -5.51 -1.10 -27.71
CA GLN A 490 -4.36 -0.83 -28.59
C GLN A 490 -3.66 0.43 -28.10
N SER A 491 -2.33 0.39 -28.01
CA SER A 491 -1.54 1.57 -27.74
C SER A 491 -0.98 2.13 -29.05
N SER A 492 -1.08 3.44 -29.21
CA SER A 492 -0.28 4.12 -30.19
C SER A 492 1.16 4.24 -29.63
N ASP A 493 2.09 3.50 -30.17
CA ASP A 493 3.50 3.49 -29.74
C ASP A 493 4.23 4.85 -29.90
N THR A 494 3.50 5.86 -30.38
CA THR A 494 3.99 7.22 -30.62
C THR A 494 3.97 8.12 -29.39
N ASN A 495 3.52 7.63 -28.22
CA ASN A 495 3.45 8.46 -27.03
C ASN A 495 4.80 8.59 -26.35
N PRO A 496 5.18 9.82 -25.99
CA PRO A 496 6.47 10.08 -25.38
C PRO A 496 6.58 9.39 -24.02
N VAL A 497 7.75 8.88 -23.77
CA VAL A 497 8.17 8.30 -22.50
C VAL A 497 8.42 9.44 -21.52
N PHE A 498 7.97 9.33 -20.28
CA PHE A 498 8.23 10.38 -19.28
C PHE A 498 9.73 10.57 -19.04
N PRO A 499 10.18 11.80 -18.73
CA PRO A 499 11.59 12.07 -18.43
C PRO A 499 12.07 11.28 -17.22
N GLU A 500 13.32 10.85 -17.25
CA GLU A 500 13.92 10.07 -16.18
C GLU A 500 14.34 10.95 -15.00
N GLY A 501 14.16 10.43 -13.77
CA GLY A 501 14.79 10.98 -12.56
C GLY A 501 14.19 12.25 -11.99
N ILE A 502 13.13 12.82 -12.57
CA ILE A 502 12.56 14.08 -12.10
C ILE A 502 11.37 13.83 -11.19
N LYS A 503 11.52 14.22 -9.92
CA LYS A 503 10.41 14.27 -8.97
C LYS A 503 9.62 15.58 -9.19
N TRP A 504 8.37 15.45 -9.57
CA TRP A 504 7.46 16.56 -9.84
C TRP A 504 6.59 16.80 -8.60
N SER A 505 6.89 17.83 -7.84
CA SER A 505 6.06 18.16 -6.68
C SER A 505 6.27 19.59 -6.24
N PRO A 506 5.27 20.21 -5.63
CA PRO A 506 5.48 21.48 -4.93
C PRO A 506 6.44 21.26 -3.76
N LEU A 507 7.34 22.20 -3.57
CA LEU A 507 8.30 22.21 -2.47
C LEU A 507 7.73 22.95 -1.25
N GLY A 508 8.38 22.86 -0.10
CA GLY A 508 7.88 23.46 1.15
C GLY A 508 7.53 24.93 1.01
N ILE A 509 8.38 25.74 0.36
CA ILE A 509 8.17 27.18 0.13
C ILE A 509 6.90 27.49 -0.67
N TYR A 510 6.44 26.58 -1.53
CA TYR A 510 5.18 26.73 -2.25
C TYR A 510 4.00 26.80 -1.29
N TYR A 511 3.97 25.92 -0.29
CA TYR A 511 2.91 25.89 0.72
C TYR A 511 3.04 27.01 1.76
N GLU A 512 4.26 27.33 2.18
CA GLU A 512 4.55 28.41 3.13
C GLU A 512 4.12 29.77 2.56
N SER A 513 4.28 29.96 1.26
CA SER A 513 3.86 31.18 0.56
C SER A 513 2.38 31.19 0.16
N ASN A 514 1.59 30.19 0.58
CA ASN A 514 0.16 30.05 0.26
C ASN A 514 -0.15 30.13 -1.25
N VAL A 515 0.76 29.66 -2.07
CA VAL A 515 0.58 29.62 -3.53
C VAL A 515 -0.44 28.53 -3.89
N LYS A 516 -1.33 28.85 -4.82
CA LYS A 516 -2.33 27.93 -5.37
C LYS A 516 -2.34 28.01 -6.89
N CYS A 517 -2.16 26.90 -7.57
CA CYS A 517 -2.48 26.81 -8.98
C CYS A 517 -3.99 26.63 -9.15
N VAL A 518 -4.65 27.59 -9.83
CA VAL A 518 -6.11 27.61 -9.97
C VAL A 518 -6.60 27.05 -11.29
N SER A 519 -5.74 27.03 -12.32
CA SER A 519 -6.10 26.51 -13.66
C SER A 519 -5.84 25.01 -13.80
N HIS A 520 -4.82 24.48 -13.11
CA HIS A 520 -4.41 23.09 -13.21
C HIS A 520 -4.26 22.48 -11.81
N LYS A 521 -4.99 21.42 -11.55
CA LYS A 521 -4.87 20.67 -10.28
C LYS A 521 -3.66 19.73 -10.27
N SER A 522 -3.16 19.37 -11.47
CA SER A 522 -2.04 18.47 -11.70
C SER A 522 -0.76 19.25 -12.03
N SER A 523 0.37 18.71 -11.64
CA SER A 523 1.69 19.20 -12.10
C SER A 523 2.06 18.68 -13.51
N TYR A 524 1.12 18.02 -14.18
CA TYR A 524 1.25 17.53 -15.54
C TYR A 524 0.35 18.34 -16.47
N ILE A 525 0.96 19.04 -17.44
CA ILE A 525 0.30 19.89 -18.42
C ILE A 525 0.52 19.31 -19.80
N ARG A 526 -0.55 19.10 -20.57
CA ARG A 526 -0.45 18.61 -21.94
C ARG A 526 -0.89 19.70 -22.91
N LEU A 527 -0.04 19.98 -23.88
CA LEU A 527 -0.31 20.90 -24.97
C LEU A 527 -0.40 20.12 -26.28
N SER A 528 -1.55 20.15 -26.92
CA SER A 528 -1.78 19.44 -28.19
C SER A 528 -1.21 20.21 -29.40
N LYS A 529 -1.16 21.55 -29.30
CA LYS A 529 -0.74 22.47 -30.37
C LYS A 529 0.34 23.46 -29.91
N GLY A 530 1.10 23.13 -28.88
CA GLY A 530 2.19 23.99 -28.38
C GLY A 530 1.76 25.26 -27.64
N GLU A 531 0.44 25.55 -27.53
CA GLU A 531 -0.07 26.72 -26.83
C GLU A 531 -0.84 26.31 -25.59
N GLY A 532 -0.68 27.09 -24.49
CA GLY A 532 -1.40 26.87 -23.25
C GLY A 532 -1.20 27.96 -22.24
N SER A 533 -1.92 27.88 -21.12
CA SER A 533 -1.82 28.85 -20.04
C SER A 533 -1.96 28.23 -18.67
N LEU A 534 -1.35 28.88 -17.67
CA LEU A 534 -1.41 28.52 -16.26
C LEU A 534 -1.77 29.75 -15.44
N ALA A 535 -2.65 29.59 -14.45
CA ALA A 535 -2.99 30.66 -13.51
C ALA A 535 -2.71 30.24 -12.06
N ILE A 536 -2.02 31.12 -11.34
CA ILE A 536 -1.58 30.93 -9.96
C ILE A 536 -2.07 32.10 -9.12
N THR A 537 -2.44 31.83 -7.90
CA THR A 537 -2.82 32.86 -6.91
C THR A 537 -2.05 32.69 -5.62
N ARG A 538 -1.76 33.82 -4.95
CA ARG A 538 -1.23 33.87 -3.58
C ARG A 538 -1.56 35.22 -2.93
N PRO A 539 -1.47 35.35 -1.58
CA PRO A 539 -1.39 36.66 -0.95
C PRO A 539 -0.17 37.45 -1.48
N PHE A 540 -0.36 38.71 -1.80
CA PHE A 540 0.73 39.56 -2.26
C PHE A 540 1.79 39.73 -1.15
N GLN A 541 3.05 39.63 -1.51
CA GLN A 541 4.20 39.83 -0.62
C GLN A 541 5.17 40.79 -1.28
N SER A 542 5.43 41.93 -0.63
CA SER A 542 6.39 42.91 -1.11
C SER A 542 7.80 42.33 -1.19
N ASN A 543 8.60 42.73 -2.18
CA ASN A 543 9.95 42.24 -2.44
C ASN A 543 10.04 40.71 -2.60
N CYS A 544 8.96 40.09 -3.07
CA CYS A 544 8.90 38.66 -3.27
C CYS A 544 8.28 38.30 -4.63
N PRO A 545 8.93 38.62 -5.75
CA PRO A 545 8.40 38.35 -7.09
C PRO A 545 8.32 36.85 -7.36
N LEU A 546 7.30 36.46 -8.13
CA LEU A 546 7.24 35.15 -8.74
C LEU A 546 8.03 35.17 -10.04
N LYS A 547 8.97 34.22 -10.19
CA LYS A 547 9.72 34.04 -11.43
C LYS A 547 9.41 32.70 -12.06
N PHE A 548 9.14 32.68 -13.34
CA PHE A 548 8.87 31.49 -14.12
C PHE A 548 9.99 31.26 -15.16
N THR A 549 10.37 30.00 -15.35
CA THR A 549 11.27 29.60 -16.44
C THR A 549 10.74 28.30 -17.06
N LEU A 550 10.90 28.18 -18.38
CA LEU A 550 10.53 27.00 -19.13
C LEU A 550 11.77 26.43 -19.83
N ASN A 551 12.10 25.19 -19.56
CA ASN A 551 13.31 24.55 -20.12
C ASN A 551 12.91 23.27 -20.87
N ASN A 552 13.51 23.04 -22.04
CA ASN A 552 13.39 21.76 -22.73
C ASN A 552 14.27 20.71 -22.00
N ILE A 553 13.73 19.54 -21.68
CA ILE A 553 14.46 18.51 -20.94
C ILE A 553 15.54 17.83 -21.77
N ASN A 554 15.33 17.76 -23.08
CA ASN A 554 16.21 17.03 -24.00
C ASN A 554 17.20 17.93 -24.76
N SER A 555 17.22 19.21 -24.46
CA SER A 555 18.04 20.17 -25.16
C SER A 555 18.91 20.98 -24.21
N ASP A 556 20.21 20.95 -24.43
CA ASP A 556 21.18 21.89 -23.81
C ASP A 556 21.04 23.34 -24.32
N LYS A 557 20.09 23.61 -25.21
CA LYS A 557 19.84 24.93 -25.77
C LYS A 557 19.09 25.83 -24.82
N LEU A 558 19.79 26.46 -23.90
CA LEU A 558 19.25 27.45 -22.95
C LEU A 558 18.72 28.75 -23.64
N GLN A 559 18.96 28.93 -24.92
CA GLN A 559 18.80 30.24 -25.56
C GLN A 559 17.40 30.69 -25.95
N LYS A 560 16.38 29.82 -25.91
CA LYS A 560 15.01 30.21 -26.32
C LYS A 560 13.97 30.20 -25.20
N SER A 561 14.33 29.88 -23.96
CA SER A 561 13.34 29.69 -22.88
C SER A 561 12.53 30.98 -22.60
N SER A 562 13.10 32.14 -22.73
CA SER A 562 12.42 33.43 -22.52
C SER A 562 11.38 33.78 -23.59
N GLN A 563 11.45 33.17 -24.76
CA GLN A 563 10.50 33.40 -25.87
C GLN A 563 9.31 32.40 -25.82
N LEU A 564 9.46 31.32 -25.06
CA LEU A 564 8.43 30.28 -24.94
C LEU A 564 7.41 30.58 -23.83
N ILE A 565 7.67 31.58 -22.98
CA ILE A 565 6.89 31.88 -21.79
C ILE A 565 6.61 33.39 -21.68
N PHE A 566 5.37 33.72 -21.39
CA PHE A 566 4.96 35.05 -21.04
C PHE A 566 4.26 35.03 -19.69
N ALA A 567 4.85 35.60 -18.66
CA ALA A 567 4.32 35.59 -17.31
C ALA A 567 4.06 37.04 -16.80
N HIS A 568 2.90 37.27 -16.23
CA HIS A 568 2.55 38.53 -15.61
C HIS A 568 1.70 38.34 -14.37
N SER A 569 1.75 39.30 -13.45
CA SER A 569 0.99 39.26 -12.22
C SER A 569 0.10 40.49 -12.08
N ASN A 570 -1.10 40.28 -11.56
CA ASN A 570 -2.04 41.33 -11.19
C ASN A 570 -2.36 41.21 -9.69
N VAL A 571 -2.36 42.34 -8.96
CA VAL A 571 -2.73 42.38 -7.55
C VAL A 571 -4.09 43.04 -7.41
N GLY A 572 -5.06 42.31 -6.89
CA GLY A 572 -6.42 42.81 -6.64
C GLY A 572 -6.53 43.70 -5.38
N LYS A 573 -7.69 44.34 -5.21
CA LYS A 573 -7.99 45.21 -4.06
C LYS A 573 -7.86 44.55 -2.68
N ASN A 574 -7.94 43.24 -2.64
CA ASN A 574 -7.83 42.40 -1.43
C ASN A 574 -6.43 41.85 -1.19
N ASP A 575 -5.41 42.41 -1.84
CA ASP A 575 -4.02 41.96 -1.81
C ASP A 575 -3.82 40.50 -2.28
N LEU A 576 -4.72 40.01 -3.12
CA LEU A 576 -4.53 38.74 -3.80
C LEU A 576 -3.77 38.95 -5.12
N GLU A 577 -2.57 38.39 -5.21
CA GLU A 577 -1.80 38.36 -6.44
C GLU A 577 -2.27 37.19 -7.31
N LYS A 578 -2.61 37.47 -8.56
CA LYS A 578 -2.90 36.48 -9.59
C LYS A 578 -1.86 36.57 -10.69
N SER A 579 -1.10 35.51 -10.87
CA SER A 579 -0.11 35.38 -11.97
C SER A 579 -0.68 34.51 -13.06
N ASN A 580 -0.64 35.04 -14.29
CA ASN A 580 -0.98 34.28 -15.50
C ASN A 580 0.32 34.00 -16.26
N VAL A 581 0.45 32.74 -16.71
CA VAL A 581 1.60 32.27 -17.45
C VAL A 581 1.07 31.69 -18.77
N SER A 582 1.43 32.28 -19.88
CA SER A 582 1.12 31.80 -21.23
C SER A 582 2.34 31.10 -21.82
N LEU A 583 2.12 30.00 -22.50
CA LEU A 583 3.15 29.16 -23.11
C LEU A 583 2.93 29.13 -24.62
N ARG A 584 4.03 29.29 -25.39
CA ARG A 584 4.08 29.04 -26.83
C ARG A 584 5.33 28.22 -27.13
N ILE A 585 5.17 26.95 -27.39
CA ILE A 585 6.26 25.99 -27.54
C ILE A 585 6.34 25.57 -29.01
N ASP A 586 7.40 25.91 -29.67
CA ASP A 586 7.60 25.71 -31.12
C ASP A 586 7.97 24.27 -31.52
N GLU A 587 8.46 23.47 -30.57
CA GLU A 587 8.88 22.09 -30.82
C GLU A 587 8.10 21.09 -29.97
N ALA A 588 7.77 19.92 -30.54
CA ALA A 588 7.24 18.82 -29.77
C ALA A 588 8.29 18.29 -28.79
N GLY A 589 7.88 17.93 -27.59
CA GLY A 589 8.82 17.42 -26.58
C GLY A 589 8.35 17.57 -25.13
N PHE A 590 9.30 17.37 -24.23
CA PHE A 590 9.12 17.55 -22.80
C PHE A 590 9.79 18.82 -22.30
N TYR A 591 9.02 19.57 -21.54
CA TYR A 591 9.50 20.83 -20.95
C TYR A 591 9.23 20.85 -19.46
N VAL A 592 10.05 21.55 -18.71
CA VAL A 592 9.85 21.82 -17.29
C VAL A 592 9.54 23.29 -17.10
N LEU A 593 8.36 23.57 -16.62
CA LEU A 593 8.00 24.91 -16.13
C LEU A 593 8.34 24.97 -14.63
N HIS A 594 9.27 25.87 -14.29
CA HIS A 594 9.67 26.12 -12.91
C HIS A 594 8.99 27.40 -12.39
N LEU A 595 8.57 27.36 -11.14
CA LEU A 595 8.21 28.54 -10.36
C LEU A 595 9.26 28.75 -9.26
N PHE A 596 9.82 29.95 -9.22
CA PHE A 596 10.71 30.39 -8.14
C PHE A 596 10.01 31.46 -7.29
N ILE A 597 10.21 31.37 -5.97
CA ILE A 597 9.80 32.34 -4.97
C ILE A 597 11.06 32.75 -4.20
N ARG A 598 11.37 34.03 -4.15
CA ARG A 598 12.62 34.52 -3.53
C ARG A 598 13.86 33.75 -4.03
N GLN A 599 13.94 33.52 -5.33
CA GLN A 599 15.01 32.75 -5.99
C GLN A 599 15.08 31.25 -5.58
N THR A 600 14.18 30.78 -4.74
CA THR A 600 14.08 29.36 -4.34
C THR A 600 13.05 28.65 -5.22
N LEU A 601 13.42 27.50 -5.73
CA LEU A 601 12.51 26.66 -6.53
C LEU A 601 11.33 26.21 -5.66
N ALA A 602 10.12 26.56 -6.08
CA ALA A 602 8.89 26.28 -5.34
C ALA A 602 8.05 25.18 -5.96
N MET A 603 7.98 25.14 -7.27
CA MET A 603 7.14 24.18 -8.00
C MET A 603 7.75 23.85 -9.36
N ARG A 604 7.47 22.66 -9.85
CA ARG A 604 7.74 22.22 -11.22
C ARG A 604 6.47 21.67 -11.83
N TRP A 605 6.23 21.99 -13.09
CA TRP A 605 5.23 21.35 -13.93
C TRP A 605 5.93 20.64 -15.08
N LEU A 606 5.54 19.40 -15.34
CA LEU A 606 5.89 18.72 -16.57
C LEU A 606 4.94 19.18 -17.67
N VAL A 607 5.48 19.82 -18.68
CA VAL A 607 4.73 20.25 -19.86
C VAL A 607 5.07 19.32 -21.00
N VAL A 608 4.09 18.65 -21.55
CA VAL A 608 4.24 17.76 -22.70
C VAL A 608 3.60 18.42 -23.90
N CYS A 609 4.43 18.78 -24.84
CA CYS A 609 4.01 19.36 -26.12
C CYS A 609 3.95 18.26 -27.17
N SER A 610 2.77 17.96 -27.68
CA SER A 610 2.58 16.89 -28.68
C SER A 610 2.88 17.36 -30.12
N LYS A 611 2.62 18.64 -30.40
CA LYS A 611 2.95 19.34 -31.66
C LYS A 611 3.37 20.76 -31.32
N GLY A 612 4.38 21.27 -32.01
CA GLY A 612 4.84 22.63 -31.85
C GLY A 612 3.77 23.67 -32.22
N TYR A 613 3.92 24.87 -31.66
CA TYR A 613 3.13 26.05 -31.97
C TYR A 613 3.57 26.61 -33.33
N ASP A 614 2.61 26.88 -34.23
CA ASP A 614 2.88 27.31 -35.61
C ASP A 614 2.93 28.86 -35.77
N GLY A 615 2.69 29.63 -34.69
CA GLY A 615 2.67 31.08 -34.69
C GLY A 615 3.93 31.72 -34.10
N ASP A 616 3.93 33.04 -33.96
CA ASP A 616 5.03 33.78 -33.40
C ASP A 616 5.25 33.51 -31.94
N LEU A 617 6.51 33.32 -31.54
CA LEU A 617 6.90 33.18 -30.13
C LEU A 617 6.82 34.54 -29.44
N PHE A 618 6.84 34.52 -28.09
CA PHE A 618 6.89 35.77 -27.34
C PHE A 618 8.21 36.48 -27.51
N PRO A 619 8.21 37.82 -27.42
CA PRO A 619 9.44 38.56 -27.40
C PRO A 619 10.36 38.14 -26.24
N PRO A 620 11.68 38.06 -26.44
CA PRO A 620 12.60 37.70 -25.37
C PRO A 620 12.53 38.73 -24.24
N SER A 621 12.35 38.25 -23.00
CA SER A 621 12.35 39.12 -21.81
C SER A 621 12.90 38.37 -20.62
N ASP A 622 13.86 38.99 -19.93
CA ASP A 622 14.40 38.49 -18.66
C ASP A 622 13.57 38.96 -17.46
N ASP A 623 12.67 39.93 -17.66
CA ASP A 623 11.85 40.56 -16.66
C ASP A 623 10.38 40.07 -16.74
N SER A 624 9.68 40.19 -15.64
CA SER A 624 8.23 39.96 -15.59
C SER A 624 7.50 41.06 -16.35
N TRP A 625 6.44 40.69 -17.05
CA TRP A 625 5.55 41.61 -17.74
C TRP A 625 4.48 42.16 -16.79
N GLY A 626 4.00 43.37 -17.06
CA GLY A 626 3.00 44.07 -16.26
C GLY A 626 3.63 45.08 -15.28
N PRO A 627 2.84 45.56 -14.32
CA PRO A 627 3.29 46.52 -13.31
C PRO A 627 4.29 45.90 -12.34
N SER A 628 5.29 46.72 -11.92
CA SER A 628 6.03 46.47 -10.67
C SER A 628 5.11 46.81 -9.51
N TRP A 629 4.51 45.79 -8.88
CA TRP A 629 3.49 46.02 -7.86
C TRP A 629 4.03 46.69 -6.60
N ASP A 630 5.29 46.51 -6.27
CA ASP A 630 5.94 47.22 -5.17
C ASP A 630 6.00 48.71 -5.46
N ASP A 631 6.41 49.13 -6.68
CA ASP A 631 6.45 50.50 -7.11
C ASP A 631 5.05 51.09 -7.25
N PHE A 632 4.11 50.35 -7.84
CA PHE A 632 2.70 50.76 -7.93
C PHE A 632 2.10 51.04 -6.58
N LYS A 633 2.29 50.21 -5.59
CA LYS A 633 1.82 50.45 -4.20
C LYS A 633 2.56 51.58 -3.54
N ALA A 634 3.88 51.65 -3.70
CA ALA A 634 4.68 52.76 -3.15
C ALA A 634 4.27 54.13 -3.69
N LEU A 635 3.86 54.19 -4.96
CA LEU A 635 3.42 55.40 -5.64
C LEU A 635 1.90 55.61 -5.58
N ASP A 636 1.15 54.68 -4.99
CA ASP A 636 -0.32 54.67 -4.91
C ASP A 636 -0.98 54.72 -6.31
N LEU A 637 -0.51 53.83 -7.19
CA LEU A 637 -0.99 53.69 -8.56
C LEU A 637 -1.88 52.47 -8.75
N SER A 638 -2.81 52.54 -9.70
CA SER A 638 -3.54 51.36 -10.19
C SER A 638 -3.83 51.47 -11.70
N MET A 639 -3.68 50.38 -12.42
CA MET A 639 -3.97 50.26 -13.83
C MET A 639 -4.71 48.96 -14.12
N PRO A 640 -6.02 49.04 -14.49
CA PRO A 640 -6.80 47.86 -14.77
C PRO A 640 -6.62 47.35 -16.19
N CYS A 641 -5.44 46.83 -16.52
CA CYS A 641 -5.18 46.22 -17.84
C CYS A 641 -4.26 45.00 -17.69
N ASP A 642 -4.42 44.05 -18.59
CA ASP A 642 -3.51 42.91 -18.70
C ASP A 642 -2.13 43.37 -19.20
N ALA A 643 -1.09 42.61 -18.88
CA ALA A 643 0.27 42.89 -19.32
C ALA A 643 0.48 42.70 -20.83
N MET A 644 -0.46 42.01 -21.47
CA MET A 644 -0.58 41.91 -22.92
C MET A 644 -1.78 42.73 -23.37
N VAL A 645 -1.56 43.76 -24.15
CA VAL A 645 -2.58 44.71 -24.58
C VAL A 645 -2.77 44.60 -26.09
N ASN A 646 -3.99 44.29 -26.49
CA ASN A 646 -4.35 44.33 -27.92
C ASN A 646 -4.67 45.78 -28.33
N ILE A 647 -4.05 46.25 -29.39
CA ILE A 647 -4.21 47.59 -29.91
C ILE A 647 -4.93 47.54 -31.27
N PRO A 648 -6.26 47.74 -31.28
CA PRO A 648 -7.02 47.76 -32.50
C PRO A 648 -6.58 48.98 -33.37
N ASN A 649 -6.36 48.79 -34.67
CA ASN A 649 -5.99 49.82 -35.59
C ASN A 649 -4.73 50.67 -35.19
N GLY A 650 -3.85 50.09 -34.38
CA GLY A 650 -2.64 50.74 -33.94
C GLY A 650 -2.79 51.85 -32.89
N GLN A 651 -4.00 52.16 -32.42
CA GLN A 651 -4.25 53.22 -31.44
C GLN A 651 -4.94 52.65 -30.19
N HIS A 652 -4.45 53.04 -29.01
CA HIS A 652 -5.05 52.66 -27.73
C HIS A 652 -4.71 53.68 -26.63
N THR A 653 -5.60 53.81 -25.66
CA THR A 653 -5.38 54.65 -24.46
C THR A 653 -5.48 53.76 -23.21
N LEU A 654 -4.40 53.72 -22.42
CA LEU A 654 -4.38 53.07 -21.13
C LEU A 654 -4.61 54.12 -20.05
N LYS A 655 -5.50 53.84 -19.08
CA LYS A 655 -5.75 54.74 -17.94
C LYS A 655 -4.99 54.27 -16.71
N LEU A 656 -4.07 55.08 -16.23
CA LEU A 656 -3.38 54.92 -14.97
C LEU A 656 -4.03 55.77 -13.89
N ALA A 657 -4.66 55.17 -12.90
CA ALA A 657 -5.26 55.89 -11.80
C ALA A 657 -4.18 56.28 -10.79
N LEU A 658 -4.24 57.55 -10.34
CA LEU A 658 -3.40 58.10 -9.29
C LEU A 658 -4.19 58.09 -7.99
N GLY A 659 -3.59 57.64 -6.90
CA GLY A 659 -4.19 57.71 -5.57
C GLY A 659 -4.02 59.11 -4.94
N LYS A 660 -3.59 59.16 -3.71
CA LYS A 660 -3.50 60.40 -2.93
C LYS A 660 -2.22 61.24 -3.21
N LYS A 661 -1.24 60.69 -3.91
CA LYS A 661 0.05 61.39 -4.21
C LYS A 661 -0.08 62.29 -5.42
N LYS A 662 0.00 63.65 -5.19
CA LYS A 662 -0.26 64.67 -6.23
C LYS A 662 0.93 65.03 -7.09
N ASN A 663 2.17 64.74 -6.70
CA ASN A 663 3.40 65.20 -7.42
C ASN A 663 4.15 64.07 -8.15
N LEU A 664 3.41 63.22 -8.85
CA LEU A 664 4.01 62.13 -9.60
C LEU A 664 4.26 62.51 -11.05
N THR A 665 5.47 62.19 -11.52
CA THR A 665 5.81 62.22 -12.95
C THR A 665 5.74 60.81 -13.49
N ILE A 666 5.00 60.57 -14.58
CA ILE A 666 4.94 59.33 -15.34
C ILE A 666 5.48 59.61 -16.75
N ILE A 667 6.35 58.75 -17.20
CA ILE A 667 6.94 58.79 -18.55
C ILE A 667 6.63 57.45 -19.23
N GLY A 668 6.03 57.48 -20.38
CA GLY A 668 5.84 56.33 -21.26
C GLY A 668 6.88 56.29 -22.37
N LYS A 669 7.44 55.16 -22.59
CA LYS A 669 8.41 54.90 -23.68
C LYS A 669 8.00 53.67 -24.46
N LEU A 670 7.99 53.76 -25.78
CA LEU A 670 7.82 52.59 -26.64
C LEU A 670 9.19 52.13 -27.11
N VAL A 671 9.39 50.82 -27.00
CA VAL A 671 10.62 50.17 -27.50
C VAL A 671 10.22 48.98 -28.37
N GLU A 672 11.15 48.42 -29.16
CA GLU A 672 10.89 47.18 -29.87
C GLU A 672 10.51 46.06 -28.88
N ALA A 673 9.80 45.05 -29.33
CA ALA A 673 9.37 43.95 -28.50
C ALA A 673 10.53 43.22 -27.77
N ASN A 674 11.72 43.22 -28.33
CA ASN A 674 12.96 42.71 -27.74
C ASN A 674 13.63 43.67 -26.73
N GLY A 675 13.03 44.83 -26.46
CA GLY A 675 13.53 45.85 -25.52
C GLY A 675 14.56 46.83 -26.11
N ARG A 676 14.88 46.76 -27.41
CA ARG A 676 15.77 47.72 -28.05
C ARG A 676 15.06 49.05 -28.29
N GLU A 677 15.80 50.15 -28.08
CA GLU A 677 15.32 51.48 -28.42
C GLU A 677 15.27 51.65 -29.94
N ASN A 678 14.13 52.17 -30.39
CA ASN A 678 13.95 52.56 -31.77
C ASN A 678 13.58 54.03 -31.84
N LEU A 679 14.41 54.84 -32.51
CA LEU A 679 14.21 56.29 -32.61
C LEU A 679 12.90 56.68 -33.30
N SER A 680 12.37 55.84 -34.18
CA SER A 680 11.06 56.06 -34.81
C SER A 680 9.88 55.99 -33.84
N TYR A 681 10.07 55.40 -32.66
CA TYR A 681 9.03 55.25 -31.65
C TYR A 681 8.93 56.42 -30.66
N GLN A 682 9.79 57.42 -30.70
CA GLN A 682 9.89 58.52 -29.72
C GLN A 682 8.57 59.31 -29.57
N LYS A 683 7.74 59.38 -30.60
CA LYS A 683 6.44 60.08 -30.56
C LYS A 683 5.24 59.15 -30.44
N ALA A 684 5.48 57.84 -30.33
CA ALA A 684 4.42 56.84 -30.34
C ALA A 684 3.67 56.76 -29.02
N VAL A 685 4.23 57.29 -27.92
CA VAL A 685 3.57 57.30 -26.59
C VAL A 685 3.55 58.73 -26.07
N ARG A 686 2.34 59.17 -25.67
CA ARG A 686 2.13 60.42 -24.97
C ARG A 686 1.42 60.16 -23.63
N VAL A 687 1.89 60.74 -22.55
CA VAL A 687 1.21 60.73 -21.25
C VAL A 687 0.48 62.06 -21.09
N ASP A 688 -0.83 61.99 -21.00
CA ASP A 688 -1.68 63.18 -20.72
C ASP A 688 -1.88 63.30 -19.21
N ASP A 689 -1.47 64.42 -18.66
CA ASP A 689 -1.51 64.74 -17.23
C ASP A 689 -2.55 65.83 -16.90
N SER A 690 -3.47 66.10 -17.80
CA SER A 690 -4.54 67.11 -17.61
C SER A 690 -5.55 66.73 -16.48
N ASP A 691 -5.74 65.45 -16.21
CA ASP A 691 -6.58 64.98 -15.13
C ASP A 691 -5.80 64.81 -13.82
N SER A 692 -6.35 65.28 -12.71
CA SER A 692 -5.73 65.16 -11.38
C SER A 692 -5.79 63.77 -10.78
N LYS A 693 -6.67 62.91 -11.28
CA LYS A 693 -6.91 61.54 -10.75
C LYS A 693 -6.36 60.45 -11.68
N PHE A 694 -6.15 60.75 -12.94
CA PHE A 694 -5.71 59.78 -13.94
C PHE A 694 -4.55 60.34 -14.77
N ARG A 695 -3.78 59.43 -15.34
CA ARG A 695 -2.88 59.68 -16.47
C ARG A 695 -3.36 58.84 -17.63
N ASP A 696 -3.67 59.49 -18.76
CA ASP A 696 -4.01 58.84 -19.99
C ASP A 696 -2.73 58.57 -20.79
N ILE A 697 -2.38 57.34 -20.96
CA ILE A 697 -1.22 56.90 -21.75
C ILE A 697 -1.74 56.57 -23.12
N VAL A 698 -1.57 57.53 -24.04
CA VAL A 698 -2.02 57.44 -25.40
C VAL A 698 -0.92 56.78 -26.22
N ILE A 699 -1.22 55.65 -26.89
CA ILE A 699 -0.30 54.83 -27.65
C ILE A 699 -0.75 54.90 -29.12
N ASN A 700 0.21 55.20 -30.02
CA ASN A 700 0.04 55.16 -31.47
C ASN A 700 1.13 54.26 -32.02
N LEU A 701 0.84 52.99 -32.29
CA LEU A 701 1.81 52.09 -32.89
C LEU A 701 2.04 52.52 -34.36
N PRO A 702 3.29 52.64 -34.83
CA PRO A 702 3.59 52.83 -36.24
C PRO A 702 2.99 51.71 -37.11
N ASP A 703 2.53 52.04 -38.33
CA ASP A 703 1.75 51.10 -39.19
C ASP A 703 2.50 49.80 -39.50
N GLU A 704 3.79 49.81 -39.51
CA GLU A 704 4.66 48.69 -39.81
C GLU A 704 4.95 47.80 -38.58
N VAL A 705 4.43 48.20 -37.39
CA VAL A 705 4.73 47.53 -36.10
C VAL A 705 3.58 46.69 -35.68
N ASN A 706 3.76 45.36 -35.63
CA ASN A 706 2.80 44.41 -35.16
C ASN A 706 2.91 44.17 -33.65
N GLU A 707 4.11 44.25 -33.09
CA GLU A 707 4.40 44.08 -31.69
C GLU A 707 5.41 45.12 -31.19
N ALA A 708 5.12 45.66 -29.99
CA ALA A 708 6.04 46.62 -29.34
C ALA A 708 5.96 46.43 -27.80
N CYS A 709 6.92 47.00 -27.12
CA CYS A 709 6.94 47.02 -25.66
C CYS A 709 6.73 48.46 -25.17
N LEU A 710 5.70 48.63 -24.31
CA LEU A 710 5.52 49.86 -23.55
C LEU A 710 6.24 49.74 -22.21
N GLU A 711 7.16 50.64 -21.93
CA GLU A 711 7.77 50.79 -20.63
C GLU A 711 7.26 52.08 -19.97
N LEU A 712 6.84 51.97 -18.71
CA LEU A 712 6.45 53.09 -17.87
C LEU A 712 7.51 53.34 -16.80
N TYR A 713 7.89 54.58 -16.66
CA TYR A 713 8.79 55.10 -15.63
C TYR A 713 8.02 56.05 -14.75
N GLY A 714 8.25 56.03 -13.45
CA GLY A 714 7.51 56.91 -12.59
C GLY A 714 8.17 57.15 -11.23
N GLY A 715 7.91 58.32 -10.67
CA GLY A 715 8.46 58.66 -9.36
C GLY A 715 7.99 60.02 -8.88
N ASP A 716 8.34 60.34 -7.64
CA ASP A 716 8.05 61.62 -7.03
C ASP A 716 9.01 62.68 -7.54
N LYS A 717 8.47 63.74 -8.15
CA LYS A 717 9.20 64.88 -8.75
C LYS A 717 10.13 65.57 -7.75
N SER A 718 9.85 65.48 -6.45
CA SER A 718 10.68 66.10 -5.40
C SER A 718 11.98 65.31 -5.14
N LYS A 719 12.11 64.09 -5.63
CA LYS A 719 13.27 63.18 -5.38
C LYS A 719 14.31 63.16 -6.53
N GLY A 720 14.16 63.97 -7.56
CA GLY A 720 15.08 64.03 -8.66
C GLY A 720 14.48 63.78 -10.05
N ASN A 721 15.30 63.82 -11.12
CA ASN A 721 14.85 63.67 -12.50
C ASN A 721 15.05 62.27 -13.09
N SER A 722 15.55 61.33 -12.33
CA SER A 722 15.70 59.91 -12.75
C SER A 722 14.63 59.07 -12.12
N PHE A 723 13.80 58.43 -12.92
CA PHE A 723 12.68 57.64 -12.47
C PHE A 723 12.90 56.16 -12.76
N PRO A 724 12.66 55.26 -11.80
CA PRO A 724 12.73 53.82 -12.04
C PRO A 724 11.62 53.38 -13.00
N ARG A 725 11.84 52.27 -13.68
CA ARG A 725 10.82 51.60 -14.51
C ARG A 725 9.79 50.98 -13.54
N ILE A 726 8.53 51.41 -13.65
CA ILE A 726 7.41 50.93 -12.82
C ILE A 726 6.57 49.84 -13.48
N GLY A 727 6.80 49.53 -14.75
CA GLY A 727 6.13 48.46 -15.46
C GLY A 727 6.49 48.33 -16.90
N LYS A 728 6.10 47.18 -17.49
CA LYS A 728 6.41 46.82 -18.89
C LYS A 728 5.21 46.05 -19.46
N TRP A 729 4.70 46.45 -20.61
CA TRP A 729 3.56 45.85 -21.29
C TRP A 729 3.89 45.43 -22.70
N LEU A 730 3.41 44.25 -23.12
CA LEU A 730 3.47 43.83 -24.52
C LEU A 730 2.24 44.37 -25.26
N LEU A 731 2.46 45.11 -26.29
CA LEU A 731 1.46 45.67 -27.18
C LEU A 731 1.39 44.84 -28.45
N ILE A 732 0.21 44.43 -28.86
CA ILE A 732 0.00 43.64 -30.05
C ILE A 732 -1.06 44.34 -30.89
N ARG A 733 -0.72 44.62 -32.17
CA ARG A 733 -1.68 45.14 -33.15
C ARG A 733 -2.63 44.02 -33.54
N LYS A 734 -3.93 44.27 -33.51
CA LYS A 734 -4.98 43.37 -33.98
C LYS A 734 -5.74 43.97 -35.11
#